data_bf0993ddf6fd64b37ab1b91d94871a35
#
_entry.id   bf0993ddf6fd64b37ab1b91d94871a35
#
_cell.length_a   1.000
_cell.length_b   1.000
_cell.length_c   1.000
_cell.angle_alpha   90.00
_cell.angle_beta   90.00
_cell.angle_gamma   90.00
#
_symmetry.space_group_name_H-M   'P 1'
#
loop_
_entity.id
_entity.type
_entity.pdbx_description
1 polymer ?
#
loop_
_entity_poly.entity_id
_entity_poly.type
_entity_poly.pdbx_seq_one_letter_code
_entity_poly.pdbx_strand_id
1 'polypeptide(L)'
;MYSSTSTSRRFARRPLALAISLSLCSVAALPLNSPAQAASGTEQAVLRDYHIAPGALAASLNQFSSQAGIYLVGHNDLTAGKSSKGLDGRYSVERALALLLDGTGLQAVPQESGGYVLQPDPSGTVLQMDSTSIIGTGAAGAQQDDNGYNAKVSSTAGKTSTSLAETPRSISVVTRQRMEDQQSQTLTDVLGYVPGIFAPPFAAGDGLAGDLFFIRGFNATDWGYGLLRDGLRVQGNRYDTTSEPYGLERVEVFRGPTSILYGENAPGGIVNLVSKRPTVDPRGEVELTYGSHDRKQLGVDVSGPLTDEGNILGRVVMLGRDSDTQVDHQPDDRIYIAPSMTFNFDDATSLTLLSTYQRDRTLMELGYPAAGTLLHNPNGKIDKDTLSGNPDWDKFEREAWTLGYEFSHQFNDTWQFRQNSRYMQSRIDRREMWPGNLNNGGFGTNVNNTAYDRYNKSMTYSLDNQFEGHFQSGELANTVLVGASFDRTSFNQDWDAGAGGSVNVFDPVWTTRPTTPIHVQDALLEQKMYGLYGQLQTRYDNWIALLGGRLDEVNSQYRNRAGTTNGLADLDYWDHDFTWQAGLMYQFDNGLSPYVSYSTAFAPTQQTSSKSGTLDPTTSEQYEVGVKYEPKGWNTSMTASVYDLRKTDDVIYDSTVGDYRQVGESRSKGLELEVSSDITENLSLTASYTYTDSRITKDSPGSLLEDHQMTGVPRNQASAWGTYRFLDGYLKGLRVGGGVRHFDSTFAYTPATLYGKLDTGDVTLVDALVGYQLDEHWSAEVNAKNLLDKEYVAGCNNAGRCYWGEERTLLGSVTFRW
;
A
#
# COMPACT_ATOMS: atom_id res chain seq x y z
N MET A 1 25.50 -7.91 58.77
CA MET A 1 26.22 -6.62 58.65
C MET A 1 27.01 -6.65 57.35
N TYR A 2 26.42 -6.15 56.28
CA TYR A 2 27.13 -5.52 55.14
C TYR A 2 26.06 -4.76 54.36
N SER A 3 26.20 -3.46 54.40
CA SER A 3 25.39 -2.48 53.70
C SER A 3 25.83 -2.41 52.24
N SER A 4 24.93 -2.58 51.26
CA SER A 4 25.18 -2.21 49.89
C SER A 4 24.45 -0.93 49.55
N THR A 5 25.23 0.10 49.33
CA THR A 5 24.77 1.42 48.86
C THR A 5 24.40 1.35 47.36
N SER A 6 23.15 1.67 47.07
CA SER A 6 22.68 1.86 45.71
C SER A 6 23.15 3.24 45.17
N THR A 7 23.96 3.22 44.14
CA THR A 7 24.33 4.40 43.35
C THR A 7 23.35 4.65 42.22
N SER A 8 22.45 5.59 42.40
CA SER A 8 21.60 6.11 41.31
C SER A 8 22.46 6.90 40.31
N ARG A 9 22.61 6.41 39.11
CA ARG A 9 23.18 7.17 37.97
C ARG A 9 22.14 8.11 37.42
N ARG A 10 22.24 9.39 37.69
CA ARG A 10 21.54 10.48 37.03
C ARG A 10 22.10 10.62 35.60
N PHE A 11 21.29 10.37 34.59
CA PHE A 11 21.61 10.75 33.23
C PHE A 11 21.55 12.26 33.04
N ALA A 12 22.67 12.85 32.75
CA ALA A 12 22.80 14.26 32.36
C ALA A 12 22.24 14.44 30.93
N ARG A 13 21.26 15.32 30.80
CA ARG A 13 20.75 15.80 29.50
C ARG A 13 21.82 16.64 28.83
N ARG A 14 22.36 16.18 27.72
CA ARG A 14 23.15 17.00 26.78
C ARG A 14 22.22 17.48 25.66
N PRO A 15 22.21 18.78 25.31
CA PRO A 15 21.48 19.25 24.13
C PRO A 15 22.20 18.80 22.86
N LEU A 16 21.46 18.16 21.95
CA LEU A 16 21.94 17.76 20.63
C LEU A 16 21.95 19.01 19.74
N ALA A 17 23.12 19.58 19.51
CA ALA A 17 23.30 20.55 18.44
C ALA A 17 23.31 19.81 17.10
N LEU A 18 22.31 20.04 16.29
CA LEU A 18 22.16 19.48 14.94
C LEU A 18 23.08 20.26 14.01
N ALA A 19 24.27 19.73 13.72
CA ALA A 19 25.11 20.22 12.63
C ALA A 19 24.72 19.51 11.35
N ILE A 20 23.93 20.18 10.50
CA ILE A 20 23.64 19.74 9.13
C ILE A 20 24.87 20.08 8.28
N SER A 21 25.70 19.09 7.99
CA SER A 21 26.76 19.21 6.99
C SER A 21 26.14 18.93 5.62
N LEU A 22 25.84 19.98 4.85
CA LEU A 22 25.56 19.87 3.42
C LEU A 22 26.84 19.51 2.69
N SER A 23 26.97 18.26 2.24
CA SER A 23 27.96 17.89 1.25
C SER A 23 27.42 18.21 -0.14
N LEU A 24 27.75 19.37 -0.65
CA LEU A 24 27.56 19.73 -2.06
C LEU A 24 28.58 18.91 -2.90
N CYS A 25 28.07 17.93 -3.64
CA CYS A 25 28.86 17.36 -4.75
C CYS A 25 28.97 18.41 -5.86
N SER A 26 30.15 18.96 -6.02
CA SER A 26 30.55 19.84 -7.13
C SER A 26 30.57 19.03 -8.43
N VAL A 27 29.61 19.28 -9.31
CA VAL A 27 29.67 18.87 -10.72
C VAL A 27 30.52 19.86 -11.49
N ALA A 28 31.63 19.37 -12.04
CA ALA A 28 32.54 20.15 -12.89
C ALA A 28 31.80 20.62 -14.14
N ALA A 29 31.75 21.93 -14.34
CA ALA A 29 31.25 22.57 -15.55
C ALA A 29 32.28 22.48 -16.68
N LEU A 30 31.90 21.89 -17.79
CA LEU A 30 32.57 22.08 -19.08
C LEU A 30 31.82 23.17 -19.86
N PRO A 31 32.53 24.15 -20.47
CA PRO A 31 31.86 25.22 -21.20
C PRO A 31 31.47 24.79 -22.61
N LEU A 32 30.19 24.83 -22.94
CA LEU A 32 29.70 24.76 -24.32
C LEU A 32 29.20 26.16 -24.73
N ASN A 33 29.83 26.69 -25.75
CA ASN A 33 29.54 27.96 -26.38
C ASN A 33 28.12 28.06 -26.89
N SER A 34 27.51 29.19 -26.60
CA SER A 34 26.25 29.63 -27.20
C SER A 34 26.38 30.08 -28.64
N PRO A 35 25.34 30.03 -29.44
CA PRO A 35 24.93 31.26 -30.11
C PRO A 35 23.43 31.57 -29.98
N ALA A 36 23.25 32.85 -29.71
CA ALA A 36 22.24 33.78 -30.22
C ALA A 36 20.75 33.53 -30.00
N GLN A 37 20.25 34.28 -29.05
CA GLN A 37 19.06 35.13 -29.04
C GLN A 37 17.96 34.89 -30.09
N ALA A 38 16.79 34.47 -29.56
CA ALA A 38 15.51 35.06 -29.95
C ALA A 38 14.74 35.40 -28.69
N ALA A 39 14.51 36.65 -28.44
CA ALA A 39 13.70 37.17 -27.36
C ALA A 39 12.21 36.85 -27.65
N SER A 40 11.62 35.98 -26.84
CA SER A 40 10.18 35.98 -26.66
C SER A 40 9.90 36.49 -25.24
N GLY A 41 9.31 37.66 -25.15
CA GLY A 41 8.94 38.27 -23.89
C GLY A 41 7.90 37.45 -23.16
N THR A 42 8.21 37.00 -21.97
CA THR A 42 7.26 36.57 -20.96
C THR A 42 6.43 37.78 -20.54
N GLU A 43 5.25 37.95 -21.14
CA GLU A 43 4.24 38.82 -20.57
C GLU A 43 3.79 38.19 -19.25
N GLN A 44 4.15 38.79 -18.13
CA GLN A 44 3.57 38.48 -16.84
C GLN A 44 2.04 38.57 -16.96
N ALA A 45 1.32 37.48 -16.69
CA ALA A 45 -0.13 37.47 -16.71
C ALA A 45 -0.64 38.51 -15.70
N VAL A 46 -1.19 39.59 -16.21
CA VAL A 46 -1.74 40.70 -15.41
C VAL A 46 -3.06 40.23 -14.83
N LEU A 47 -3.09 39.93 -13.53
CA LEU A 47 -4.31 39.58 -12.82
C LEU A 47 -5.18 40.83 -12.64
N ARG A 48 -6.48 40.72 -12.99
CA ARG A 48 -7.46 41.81 -12.86
C ARG A 48 -8.68 41.35 -12.09
N ASP A 49 -9.32 42.23 -11.36
CA ASP A 49 -10.58 41.98 -10.67
C ASP A 49 -11.75 42.03 -11.63
N TYR A 50 -12.57 40.98 -11.64
CA TYR A 50 -13.77 40.86 -12.46
C TYR A 50 -15.00 40.68 -11.57
N HIS A 51 -16.10 41.37 -11.91
CA HIS A 51 -17.39 41.22 -11.28
C HIS A 51 -18.47 41.14 -12.37
N ILE A 52 -18.78 39.88 -12.74
CA ILE A 52 -19.72 39.59 -13.85
C ILE A 52 -20.82 38.69 -13.29
N ALA A 53 -22.03 39.18 -13.25
CA ALA A 53 -23.17 38.42 -12.76
C ALA A 53 -23.51 37.23 -13.69
N PRO A 54 -24.03 36.12 -13.14
CA PRO A 54 -24.58 35.02 -13.93
C PRO A 54 -25.69 35.53 -14.88
N GLY A 55 -25.71 35.02 -16.11
CA GLY A 55 -26.72 35.45 -17.09
C GLY A 55 -26.48 34.94 -18.51
N ALA A 56 -27.12 35.56 -19.51
CA ALA A 56 -26.94 35.21 -20.90
C ALA A 56 -25.45 35.35 -21.30
N LEU A 57 -24.88 34.30 -21.92
CA LEU A 57 -23.44 34.22 -22.23
C LEU A 57 -22.95 35.43 -23.05
N ALA A 58 -23.72 35.87 -24.03
CA ALA A 58 -23.38 37.04 -24.84
C ALA A 58 -23.23 38.31 -24.00
N ALA A 59 -24.08 38.54 -23.00
CA ALA A 59 -24.02 39.68 -22.10
C ALA A 59 -22.79 39.58 -21.16
N SER A 60 -22.53 38.43 -20.57
CA SER A 60 -21.39 38.18 -19.69
C SER A 60 -20.06 38.34 -20.44
N LEU A 61 -19.94 37.86 -21.66
CA LEU A 61 -18.76 38.01 -22.50
C LEU A 61 -18.51 39.48 -22.94
N ASN A 62 -19.57 40.23 -23.25
CA ASN A 62 -19.47 41.66 -23.57
C ASN A 62 -19.03 42.49 -22.36
N GLN A 63 -19.56 42.16 -21.18
CA GLN A 63 -19.13 42.79 -19.92
C GLN A 63 -17.66 42.46 -19.61
N PHE A 64 -17.26 41.18 -19.79
CA PHE A 64 -15.89 40.76 -19.60
C PHE A 64 -14.92 41.44 -20.56
N SER A 65 -15.22 41.47 -21.87
CA SER A 65 -14.38 42.13 -22.88
C SER A 65 -14.14 43.58 -22.54
N SER A 66 -15.20 44.29 -22.06
CA SER A 66 -15.10 45.69 -21.64
C SER A 66 -14.21 45.84 -20.37
N GLN A 67 -14.32 44.98 -19.38
CA GLN A 67 -13.51 45.03 -18.16
C GLN A 67 -12.06 44.59 -18.41
N ALA A 68 -11.88 43.57 -19.24
CA ALA A 68 -10.55 43.03 -19.58
C ALA A 68 -9.79 43.90 -20.59
N GLY A 69 -10.48 44.78 -21.35
CA GLY A 69 -9.87 45.57 -22.39
C GLY A 69 -9.38 44.76 -23.58
N ILE A 70 -10.07 43.68 -23.93
CA ILE A 70 -9.74 42.75 -25.02
C ILE A 70 -10.80 42.78 -26.12
N TYR A 71 -10.37 42.42 -27.33
CA TYR A 71 -11.30 42.14 -28.42
C TYR A 71 -11.67 40.66 -28.42
N LEU A 72 -13.00 40.37 -28.36
CA LEU A 72 -13.53 39.05 -28.48
C LEU A 72 -14.37 38.96 -29.76
N VAL A 73 -13.93 38.15 -30.70
CA VAL A 73 -14.63 37.93 -31.99
C VAL A 73 -15.42 36.63 -31.88
N GLY A 74 -16.72 36.71 -32.02
CA GLY A 74 -17.62 35.56 -32.06
C GLY A 74 -18.92 35.92 -32.77
N HIS A 75 -19.49 34.96 -33.51
CA HIS A 75 -20.80 35.10 -34.11
C HIS A 75 -21.88 35.01 -33.04
N ASN A 76 -22.90 35.88 -33.11
CA ASN A 76 -24.03 35.85 -32.18
C ASN A 76 -24.72 34.47 -32.12
N ASP A 77 -24.64 33.72 -33.21
CA ASP A 77 -25.20 32.36 -33.30
C ASP A 77 -24.54 31.35 -32.35
N LEU A 78 -23.25 31.53 -32.00
CA LEU A 78 -22.54 30.65 -31.09
C LEU A 78 -22.94 30.86 -29.64
N THR A 79 -23.35 32.05 -29.25
CA THR A 79 -23.71 32.41 -27.88
C THR A 79 -25.24 32.42 -27.64
N ALA A 80 -26.05 32.28 -28.71
CA ALA A 80 -27.49 32.29 -28.64
C ALA A 80 -28.02 31.10 -27.77
N GLY A 81 -28.86 31.41 -26.80
CA GLY A 81 -29.46 30.41 -25.92
C GLY A 81 -28.52 29.81 -24.82
N LYS A 82 -27.27 30.27 -24.75
CA LYS A 82 -26.31 29.84 -23.75
C LYS A 82 -26.24 30.78 -22.55
N SER A 83 -25.91 30.28 -21.37
CA SER A 83 -25.75 31.04 -20.13
C SER A 83 -24.37 30.85 -19.52
N SER A 84 -23.87 31.88 -18.85
CA SER A 84 -22.63 31.81 -18.04
C SER A 84 -22.99 31.83 -16.56
N LYS A 85 -22.20 31.11 -15.75
CA LYS A 85 -22.27 31.13 -14.29
C LYS A 85 -21.83 32.47 -13.68
N GLY A 86 -21.32 33.39 -14.50
CA GLY A 86 -20.71 34.64 -14.04
C GLY A 86 -19.28 34.43 -13.57
N LEU A 87 -18.66 35.52 -13.09
CA LEU A 87 -17.28 35.53 -12.62
C LEU A 87 -17.13 36.60 -11.54
N ASP A 88 -16.61 36.23 -10.39
CA ASP A 88 -16.28 37.14 -9.30
C ASP A 88 -14.90 36.78 -8.72
N GLY A 89 -13.98 37.78 -8.75
CA GLY A 89 -12.64 37.57 -8.23
C GLY A 89 -11.51 37.99 -9.16
N ARG A 90 -10.28 37.66 -8.82
CA ARG A 90 -9.05 38.11 -9.48
C ARG A 90 -8.45 37.03 -10.36
N TYR A 91 -8.45 37.23 -11.67
CA TYR A 91 -8.03 36.24 -12.66
C TYR A 91 -7.20 36.83 -13.79
N SER A 92 -6.41 35.99 -14.49
CA SER A 92 -5.88 36.35 -15.80
C SER A 92 -7.01 36.36 -16.85
N VAL A 93 -6.78 36.97 -17.97
CA VAL A 93 -7.76 37.05 -19.07
C VAL A 93 -8.14 35.68 -19.57
N GLU A 94 -7.16 34.78 -19.73
CA GLU A 94 -7.35 33.40 -20.20
C GLU A 94 -8.19 32.61 -19.22
N ARG A 95 -7.85 32.69 -17.94
CA ARG A 95 -8.55 31.96 -16.89
C ARG A 95 -9.98 32.43 -16.71
N ALA A 96 -10.18 33.75 -16.79
CA ALA A 96 -11.49 34.36 -16.71
C ALA A 96 -12.39 33.95 -17.91
N LEU A 97 -11.85 33.87 -19.11
CA LEU A 97 -12.56 33.38 -20.30
C LEU A 97 -12.94 31.91 -20.15
N ALA A 98 -12.01 31.08 -19.69
CA ALA A 98 -12.26 29.66 -19.47
C ALA A 98 -13.42 29.45 -18.49
N LEU A 99 -13.46 30.21 -17.39
CA LEU A 99 -14.53 30.12 -16.39
C LEU A 99 -15.89 30.60 -16.90
N LEU A 100 -15.90 31.69 -17.72
CA LEU A 100 -17.12 32.21 -18.31
C LEU A 100 -17.72 31.28 -19.37
N LEU A 101 -16.87 30.50 -20.04
CA LEU A 101 -17.24 29.56 -21.09
C LEU A 101 -17.51 28.13 -20.58
N ASP A 102 -17.22 27.87 -19.31
CA ASP A 102 -17.44 26.55 -18.69
C ASP A 102 -18.87 26.04 -18.87
N GLY A 103 -19.03 24.82 -19.38
CA GLY A 103 -20.33 24.20 -19.66
C GLY A 103 -21.08 24.77 -20.86
N THR A 104 -20.51 25.72 -21.64
CA THR A 104 -21.17 26.31 -22.81
C THR A 104 -20.88 25.58 -24.12
N GLY A 105 -19.87 24.66 -24.14
CA GLY A 105 -19.41 24.03 -25.39
C GLY A 105 -18.68 24.98 -26.33
N LEU A 106 -18.11 26.08 -25.80
CA LEU A 106 -17.33 27.06 -26.57
C LEU A 106 -15.96 27.23 -25.89
N GLN A 107 -14.95 27.52 -26.71
CA GLN A 107 -13.60 27.92 -26.27
C GLN A 107 -13.20 29.23 -26.87
N ALA A 108 -12.31 29.98 -26.21
CA ALA A 108 -11.70 31.19 -26.69
C ALA A 108 -10.25 30.94 -27.11
N VAL A 109 -9.92 31.12 -28.38
CA VAL A 109 -8.60 30.91 -28.95
C VAL A 109 -7.90 32.25 -29.17
N PRO A 110 -6.67 32.47 -28.62
CA PRO A 110 -5.93 33.70 -28.85
C PRO A 110 -5.51 33.84 -30.32
N GLN A 111 -5.48 35.07 -30.84
CA GLN A 111 -5.07 35.39 -32.21
C GLN A 111 -3.76 36.16 -32.24
N GLU A 112 -2.93 35.91 -33.25
CA GLU A 112 -1.65 36.64 -33.46
C GLU A 112 -1.84 38.13 -33.61
N SER A 113 -3.02 38.58 -34.02
CA SER A 113 -3.36 40.03 -34.16
C SER A 113 -3.79 40.71 -32.86
N GLY A 114 -3.79 40.00 -31.75
CA GLY A 114 -4.33 40.44 -30.44
C GLY A 114 -5.84 40.24 -30.32
N GLY A 115 -6.28 39.70 -29.20
CA GLY A 115 -7.68 39.34 -28.90
C GLY A 115 -7.97 37.84 -28.98
N TYR A 116 -9.25 37.46 -28.86
CA TYR A 116 -9.68 36.07 -28.82
C TYR A 116 -10.83 35.82 -29.79
N VAL A 117 -10.88 34.63 -30.38
CA VAL A 117 -12.02 34.17 -31.22
C VAL A 117 -12.74 33.04 -30.45
N LEU A 118 -14.09 33.17 -30.38
CA LEU A 118 -14.96 32.08 -29.90
C LEU A 118 -15.13 31.04 -31.00
N GLN A 119 -14.88 29.79 -30.63
CA GLN A 119 -15.10 28.63 -31.48
C GLN A 119 -15.88 27.58 -30.70
N PRO A 120 -16.63 26.68 -31.35
CA PRO A 120 -17.17 25.50 -30.71
C PRO A 120 -15.99 24.72 -30.05
N ASP A 121 -16.19 24.31 -28.83
CA ASP A 121 -15.23 23.46 -28.16
C ASP A 121 -15.27 22.09 -28.86
N PRO A 122 -14.20 21.65 -29.50
CA PRO A 122 -14.17 20.36 -30.20
C PRO A 122 -14.32 19.16 -29.27
N SER A 123 -14.23 19.35 -27.94
CA SER A 123 -14.44 18.30 -26.94
C SER A 123 -15.90 17.86 -26.81
N GLY A 124 -16.86 18.56 -27.48
CA GLY A 124 -18.26 18.11 -27.58
C GLY A 124 -18.51 16.97 -28.56
N THR A 125 -17.60 16.68 -29.46
CA THR A 125 -17.52 15.46 -30.27
C THR A 125 -16.31 14.71 -29.78
N VAL A 126 -16.52 13.52 -29.24
CA VAL A 126 -15.46 12.62 -28.77
C VAL A 126 -14.48 12.40 -29.91
N LEU A 127 -13.56 13.32 -30.12
CA LEU A 127 -12.30 13.05 -30.79
C LEU A 127 -11.46 12.32 -29.73
N GLN A 128 -11.32 11.03 -29.96
CA GLN A 128 -10.30 10.26 -29.32
C GLN A 128 -8.94 10.93 -29.65
N MET A 129 -8.50 11.86 -28.80
CA MET A 129 -7.09 12.18 -28.75
C MET A 129 -6.45 10.90 -28.20
N ASP A 130 -5.47 10.38 -28.93
CA ASP A 130 -4.53 9.45 -28.34
C ASP A 130 -4.18 9.95 -26.94
N SER A 131 -4.14 9.04 -25.97
CA SER A 131 -3.85 9.37 -24.58
C SER A 131 -2.46 10.01 -24.48
N THR A 132 -2.38 11.25 -24.94
CA THR A 132 -1.28 12.11 -24.58
C THR A 132 -1.56 12.45 -23.14
N SER A 133 -0.95 11.71 -22.23
CA SER A 133 -0.94 12.06 -20.82
C SER A 133 -0.41 13.49 -20.74
N ILE A 134 -1.30 14.46 -20.53
CA ILE A 134 -0.89 15.79 -20.09
C ILE A 134 -0.37 15.55 -18.67
N ILE A 135 0.90 15.22 -18.57
CA ILE A 135 1.62 15.33 -17.32
C ILE A 135 1.65 16.82 -17.07
N GLY A 136 0.85 17.29 -16.11
CA GLY A 136 0.98 18.63 -15.58
C GLY A 136 2.43 18.77 -15.16
N THR A 137 3.18 19.59 -15.89
CA THR A 137 4.52 19.99 -15.52
C THR A 137 4.38 20.80 -14.23
N GLY A 138 4.77 20.23 -13.12
CA GLY A 138 4.76 20.93 -11.86
C GLY A 138 4.05 20.15 -10.75
N ALA A 139 4.80 19.72 -9.85
CA ALA A 139 4.58 18.91 -8.65
C ALA A 139 4.73 17.41 -8.90
N ALA A 140 5.67 16.83 -8.19
CA ALA A 140 5.86 15.38 -8.09
C ALA A 140 4.53 14.69 -7.72
N GLY A 141 4.00 13.91 -8.66
CA GLY A 141 2.71 13.26 -8.51
C GLY A 141 1.59 14.30 -8.54
N ALA A 142 1.17 14.72 -9.75
CA ALA A 142 -0.12 15.36 -9.90
C ALA A 142 -1.11 14.56 -9.06
N GLN A 143 -1.71 15.20 -8.09
CA GLN A 143 -2.79 14.65 -7.30
C GLN A 143 -3.92 14.42 -8.30
N GLN A 144 -3.94 13.22 -8.86
CA GLN A 144 -5.06 12.78 -9.64
C GLN A 144 -6.12 12.53 -8.59
N ASP A 145 -7.11 13.40 -8.55
CA ASP A 145 -8.33 13.15 -7.81
C ASP A 145 -8.93 11.87 -8.42
N ASP A 146 -8.56 10.73 -7.86
CA ASP A 146 -9.21 9.44 -8.11
C ASP A 146 -10.59 9.50 -7.43
N ASN A 147 -11.45 10.42 -7.92
CA ASN A 147 -12.81 10.56 -7.47
C ASN A 147 -13.58 9.32 -7.91
N GLY A 148 -13.96 8.47 -6.97
CA GLY A 148 -14.67 7.23 -7.23
C GLY A 148 -13.86 5.98 -6.93
N TYR A 149 -14.29 4.85 -7.52
CA TYR A 149 -13.67 3.54 -7.29
C TYR A 149 -12.69 3.13 -8.38
N ASN A 150 -12.67 3.83 -9.51
CA ASN A 150 -11.90 3.47 -10.68
C ASN A 150 -10.70 4.41 -10.91
N ALA A 151 -9.52 3.99 -10.50
CA ALA A 151 -8.27 4.68 -10.78
C ALA A 151 -7.78 4.40 -12.22
N LYS A 152 -7.27 5.42 -12.90
CA LYS A 152 -6.79 5.33 -14.29
C LYS A 152 -5.28 5.23 -14.41
N VAL A 153 -4.55 5.72 -13.44
CA VAL A 153 -3.09 5.84 -13.49
C VAL A 153 -2.46 5.37 -12.18
N SER A 154 -1.29 4.80 -12.28
CA SER A 154 -0.43 4.47 -11.15
C SER A 154 1.01 4.78 -11.52
N SER A 155 1.62 5.76 -10.89
CA SER A 155 3.04 6.11 -11.10
C SER A 155 4.01 5.02 -10.61
N THR A 156 3.55 4.12 -9.76
CA THR A 156 4.35 3.00 -9.24
C THR A 156 4.25 1.75 -10.10
N ALA A 157 3.21 1.62 -10.94
CA ALA A 157 2.99 0.44 -11.76
C ALA A 157 4.16 0.09 -12.69
N GLY A 158 4.71 1.09 -13.35
CA GLY A 158 5.87 0.96 -14.24
C GLY A 158 7.04 1.85 -13.82
N LYS A 159 6.91 2.59 -12.72
CA LYS A 159 7.76 3.75 -12.40
C LYS A 159 7.79 4.77 -13.54
N THR A 160 6.73 4.79 -14.36
CA THR A 160 6.52 5.71 -15.47
C THR A 160 5.12 6.30 -15.38
N SER A 161 4.84 7.31 -16.17
CA SER A 161 3.52 7.95 -16.26
C SER A 161 2.49 7.17 -17.09
N THR A 162 2.76 5.89 -17.42
CA THR A 162 1.90 5.05 -18.25
C THR A 162 0.57 4.73 -17.55
N SER A 163 -0.53 4.75 -18.30
CA SER A 163 -1.85 4.41 -17.77
C SER A 163 -1.95 2.92 -17.37
N LEU A 164 -2.85 2.62 -16.43
CA LEU A 164 -3.12 1.23 -16.03
C LEU A 164 -3.65 0.40 -17.21
N ALA A 165 -4.42 1.03 -18.11
CA ALA A 165 -4.96 0.39 -19.32
C ALA A 165 -3.87 -0.04 -20.31
N GLU A 166 -2.70 0.61 -20.30
CA GLU A 166 -1.57 0.36 -21.21
C GLU A 166 -0.47 -0.52 -20.58
N THR A 167 -0.68 -0.97 -19.35
CA THR A 167 0.29 -1.79 -18.63
C THR A 167 -0.07 -3.27 -18.76
N PRO A 168 0.75 -4.14 -19.44
CA PRO A 168 0.43 -5.53 -19.70
C PRO A 168 0.67 -6.44 -18.48
N ARG A 169 -0.02 -6.16 -17.37
CA ARG A 169 0.01 -6.95 -16.13
C ARG A 169 -1.19 -6.64 -15.23
N SER A 170 -1.45 -7.54 -14.28
CA SER A 170 -2.52 -7.38 -13.29
C SER A 170 -2.14 -6.41 -12.19
N ILE A 171 -2.89 -5.31 -12.08
CA ILE A 171 -2.71 -4.28 -11.04
C ILE A 171 -4.09 -3.88 -10.54
N SER A 172 -4.25 -3.76 -9.23
CA SER A 172 -5.45 -3.21 -8.58
C SER A 172 -5.09 -1.95 -7.82
N VAL A 173 -6.00 -0.99 -7.83
CA VAL A 173 -5.88 0.23 -7.02
C VAL A 173 -7.11 0.37 -6.13
N VAL A 174 -6.88 0.48 -4.83
CA VAL A 174 -7.91 0.82 -3.86
C VAL A 174 -7.81 2.31 -3.59
N THR A 175 -8.79 3.06 -4.10
CA THR A 175 -8.84 4.51 -4.00
C THR A 175 -9.19 5.00 -2.59
N ARG A 176 -8.90 6.27 -2.29
CA ARG A 176 -9.28 6.91 -1.03
C ARG A 176 -10.77 6.81 -0.76
N GLN A 177 -11.60 7.11 -1.76
CA GLN A 177 -13.05 7.02 -1.68
C GLN A 177 -13.53 5.63 -1.26
N ARG A 178 -12.94 4.57 -1.83
CA ARG A 178 -13.28 3.19 -1.48
C ARG A 178 -12.87 2.86 -0.04
N MET A 179 -11.69 3.30 0.41
CA MET A 179 -11.24 3.11 1.79
C MET A 179 -12.16 3.82 2.79
N GLU A 180 -12.66 5.02 2.45
CA GLU A 180 -13.62 5.77 3.27
C GLU A 180 -14.98 5.07 3.31
N ASP A 181 -15.55 4.70 2.17
CA ASP A 181 -16.86 4.01 2.11
C ASP A 181 -16.85 2.66 2.86
N GLN A 182 -15.71 1.96 2.89
CA GLN A 182 -15.52 0.72 3.63
C GLN A 182 -15.07 0.94 5.08
N GLN A 183 -14.79 2.19 5.47
CA GLN A 183 -14.20 2.60 6.75
C GLN A 183 -13.04 1.69 7.17
N SER A 184 -12.07 1.56 6.27
CA SER A 184 -10.91 0.69 6.41
C SER A 184 -10.02 1.16 7.55
N GLN A 185 -9.87 0.35 8.60
CA GLN A 185 -9.07 0.64 9.79
C GLN A 185 -7.68 -0.01 9.76
N THR A 186 -7.53 -1.04 8.95
CA THR A 186 -6.31 -1.83 8.79
C THR A 186 -6.02 -2.07 7.31
N LEU A 187 -4.79 -2.49 6.98
CA LEU A 187 -4.46 -2.93 5.63
C LEU A 187 -5.25 -4.19 5.23
N THR A 188 -5.57 -5.07 6.18
CA THR A 188 -6.44 -6.23 5.97
C THR A 188 -7.82 -5.82 5.44
N ASP A 189 -8.40 -4.76 6.00
CA ASP A 189 -9.69 -4.21 5.52
C ASP A 189 -9.57 -3.71 4.07
N VAL A 190 -8.53 -2.92 3.79
CA VAL A 190 -8.28 -2.36 2.46
C VAL A 190 -8.15 -3.46 1.41
N LEU A 191 -7.47 -4.56 1.74
CA LEU A 191 -7.19 -5.67 0.83
C LEU A 191 -8.34 -6.68 0.73
N GLY A 192 -9.31 -6.67 1.64
CA GLY A 192 -10.36 -7.66 1.75
C GLY A 192 -11.31 -7.82 0.55
N TYR A 193 -11.29 -6.86 -0.38
CA TYR A 193 -12.09 -6.87 -1.61
C TYR A 193 -11.23 -6.87 -2.89
N VAL A 194 -9.91 -7.13 -2.78
CA VAL A 194 -8.97 -7.13 -3.91
C VAL A 194 -8.71 -8.55 -4.39
N PRO A 195 -8.79 -8.85 -5.70
CA PRO A 195 -8.52 -10.20 -6.20
C PRO A 195 -7.03 -10.57 -6.10
N GLY A 196 -6.77 -11.87 -6.04
CA GLY A 196 -5.40 -12.43 -6.04
C GLY A 196 -4.64 -12.22 -4.74
N ILE A 197 -5.27 -11.60 -3.73
CA ILE A 197 -4.68 -11.36 -2.43
C ILE A 197 -5.57 -11.93 -1.33
N PHE A 198 -4.97 -12.55 -0.33
CA PHE A 198 -5.65 -12.99 0.88
C PHE A 198 -4.97 -12.37 2.09
N ALA A 199 -5.69 -11.47 2.76
CA ALA A 199 -5.31 -10.91 4.05
C ALA A 199 -6.24 -11.54 5.10
N PRO A 200 -5.74 -12.51 5.91
CA PRO A 200 -6.61 -13.22 6.83
C PRO A 200 -7.18 -12.27 7.89
N PRO A 201 -8.51 -12.23 8.06
CA PRO A 201 -9.16 -11.35 9.02
C PRO A 201 -9.04 -11.92 10.44
N PHE A 202 -7.82 -11.95 10.97
CA PHE A 202 -7.55 -12.33 12.34
C PHE A 202 -8.06 -11.27 13.31
N ALA A 203 -8.82 -11.69 14.29
CA ALA A 203 -9.43 -10.82 15.29
C ALA A 203 -8.41 -10.05 16.15
N ALA A 204 -7.23 -10.61 16.31
CA ALA A 204 -6.22 -10.12 17.23
C ALA A 204 -4.83 -10.71 16.87
N GLY A 205 -3.83 -10.29 17.60
CA GLY A 205 -2.50 -10.92 17.56
C GLY A 205 -1.65 -10.53 16.37
N ASP A 206 -1.32 -11.52 15.57
CA ASP A 206 -0.42 -11.35 14.43
C ASP A 206 -0.87 -10.27 13.43
N GLY A 207 -2.19 -10.07 13.25
CA GLY A 207 -2.76 -9.04 12.39
C GLY A 207 -2.60 -7.62 12.92
N LEU A 208 -2.57 -7.43 14.25
CA LEU A 208 -2.35 -6.13 14.88
C LEU A 208 -0.86 -5.82 15.05
N ALA A 209 -0.05 -6.86 15.24
CA ALA A 209 1.39 -6.71 15.42
C ALA A 209 2.12 -6.39 14.11
N GLY A 210 1.58 -6.80 12.94
CA GLY A 210 2.17 -6.58 11.62
C GLY A 210 1.19 -6.88 10.50
N ASP A 211 1.34 -6.21 9.37
CA ASP A 211 0.54 -6.49 8.18
C ASP A 211 0.86 -7.91 7.67
N LEU A 212 -0.16 -8.74 7.46
CA LEU A 212 -0.04 -10.09 6.93
C LEU A 212 -0.94 -10.28 5.72
N PHE A 213 -0.35 -10.62 4.58
CA PHE A 213 -1.12 -10.96 3.39
C PHE A 213 -0.35 -11.91 2.45
N PHE A 214 -1.11 -12.65 1.69
CA PHE A 214 -0.64 -13.57 0.67
C PHE A 214 -1.08 -13.07 -0.70
N ILE A 215 -0.19 -13.04 -1.67
CA ILE A 215 -0.51 -12.70 -3.05
C ILE A 215 -0.28 -13.95 -3.91
N ARG A 216 -1.30 -14.36 -4.66
CA ARG A 216 -1.26 -15.59 -5.48
C ARG A 216 -0.78 -16.83 -4.71
N GLY A 217 -1.13 -16.88 -3.41
CA GLY A 217 -0.78 -17.99 -2.53
C GLY A 217 0.57 -17.87 -1.82
N PHE A 218 1.42 -16.91 -2.17
CA PHE A 218 2.71 -16.70 -1.51
C PHE A 218 2.61 -15.63 -0.43
N ASN A 219 3.17 -15.91 0.75
CA ASN A 219 3.32 -14.89 1.79
C ASN A 219 4.20 -13.76 1.26
N ALA A 220 3.66 -12.55 1.25
CA ALA A 220 4.35 -11.37 0.73
C ALA A 220 4.95 -10.50 1.83
N THR A 221 4.69 -10.79 3.11
CA THR A 221 5.08 -9.93 4.23
C THR A 221 6.29 -10.42 5.01
N ASP A 222 6.64 -11.69 4.90
CA ASP A 222 7.84 -12.21 5.54
C ASP A 222 9.08 -11.47 5.03
N TRP A 223 9.97 -11.12 5.95
CA TRP A 223 11.19 -10.35 5.67
C TRP A 223 10.98 -8.95 5.06
N GLY A 224 9.73 -8.44 5.07
CA GLY A 224 9.41 -7.09 4.59
C GLY A 224 9.43 -6.89 3.07
N TYR A 225 9.50 -7.94 2.26
CA TYR A 225 9.70 -7.83 0.82
C TYR A 225 8.49 -7.35 0.03
N GLY A 226 7.29 -7.66 0.48
CA GLY A 226 6.07 -7.40 -0.29
C GLY A 226 5.35 -6.10 0.05
N LEU A 227 5.88 -5.27 0.97
CA LEU A 227 5.25 -4.00 1.37
C LEU A 227 6.17 -2.83 1.06
N LEU A 228 5.68 -1.93 0.21
CA LEU A 228 6.33 -0.67 -0.13
C LEU A 228 5.48 0.52 0.35
N ARG A 229 6.11 1.65 0.52
CA ARG A 229 5.44 2.93 0.67
C ARG A 229 6.07 3.96 -0.26
N ASP A 230 5.24 4.58 -1.10
CA ASP A 230 5.66 5.52 -2.13
C ASP A 230 6.77 4.95 -3.04
N GLY A 231 6.63 3.65 -3.39
CA GLY A 231 7.56 2.93 -4.25
C GLY A 231 8.90 2.54 -3.62
N LEU A 232 9.09 2.77 -2.33
CA LEU A 232 10.32 2.44 -1.60
C LEU A 232 10.04 1.45 -0.47
N ARG A 233 11.03 0.66 -0.10
CA ARG A 233 10.97 -0.26 1.02
C ARG A 233 10.71 0.50 2.33
N VAL A 234 9.75 0.03 3.13
CA VAL A 234 9.32 0.68 4.37
C VAL A 234 9.64 -0.12 5.62
N GLN A 235 10.06 -1.38 5.47
CA GLN A 235 10.35 -2.26 6.60
C GLN A 235 11.40 -3.31 6.23
N GLY A 236 12.12 -3.81 7.22
CA GLY A 236 13.03 -4.95 7.10
C GLY A 236 12.47 -6.25 7.69
N ASN A 237 11.37 -6.12 8.45
CA ASN A 237 10.65 -7.21 9.06
C ASN A 237 9.17 -6.83 9.16
N ARG A 238 8.24 -7.80 9.06
CA ARG A 238 6.80 -7.53 9.05
C ARG A 238 6.27 -6.84 10.32
N TYR A 239 7.00 -6.92 11.44
CA TYR A 239 6.60 -6.28 12.69
C TYR A 239 7.10 -4.84 12.87
N ASP A 240 7.95 -4.36 11.96
CA ASP A 240 8.57 -3.03 12.07
C ASP A 240 7.57 -1.88 12.02
N THR A 241 6.48 -2.06 11.30
CA THR A 241 5.36 -1.10 11.21
C THR A 241 4.06 -1.81 10.85
N THR A 242 2.94 -1.12 11.05
CA THR A 242 1.65 -1.46 10.44
C THR A 242 1.15 -0.28 9.65
N SER A 243 0.36 -0.57 8.62
CA SER A 243 -0.19 0.47 7.76
C SER A 243 -1.35 1.17 8.44
N GLU A 244 -1.33 2.52 8.45
CA GLU A 244 -2.45 3.34 8.89
C GLU A 244 -3.20 3.90 7.67
N PRO A 245 -4.40 3.37 7.33
CA PRO A 245 -5.12 3.77 6.11
C PRO A 245 -5.52 5.24 6.09
N TYR A 246 -5.73 5.88 7.26
CA TYR A 246 -6.07 7.29 7.33
C TYR A 246 -4.99 8.19 6.73
N GLY A 247 -3.72 7.77 6.79
CA GLY A 247 -2.57 8.47 6.21
C GLY A 247 -2.32 8.21 4.72
N LEU A 248 -3.15 7.39 4.07
CA LEU A 248 -2.94 6.96 2.68
C LEU A 248 -3.92 7.65 1.73
N GLU A 249 -3.44 7.95 0.53
CA GLU A 249 -4.24 8.41 -0.60
C GLU A 249 -4.87 7.22 -1.33
N ARG A 250 -4.10 6.16 -1.54
CA ARG A 250 -4.55 4.91 -2.15
C ARG A 250 -3.61 3.76 -1.80
N VAL A 251 -4.05 2.55 -2.09
CA VAL A 251 -3.24 1.33 -1.98
C VAL A 251 -3.21 0.64 -3.35
N GLU A 252 -2.03 0.30 -3.81
CA GLU A 252 -1.81 -0.34 -5.11
C GLU A 252 -1.29 -1.76 -4.91
N VAL A 253 -1.86 -2.72 -5.61
CA VAL A 253 -1.50 -4.14 -5.55
C VAL A 253 -0.96 -4.58 -6.90
N PHE A 254 0.30 -4.99 -6.93
CA PHE A 254 0.96 -5.54 -8.10
C PHE A 254 1.06 -7.04 -7.96
N ARG A 255 0.46 -7.78 -8.86
CA ARG A 255 0.45 -9.24 -8.81
C ARG A 255 1.51 -9.84 -9.72
N GLY A 256 2.17 -10.89 -9.21
CA GLY A 256 3.30 -11.55 -9.85
C GLY A 256 4.65 -10.87 -9.62
N PRO A 257 5.73 -11.46 -10.13
CA PRO A 257 7.10 -10.98 -9.94
C PRO A 257 7.31 -9.53 -10.35
N THR A 258 7.91 -8.71 -9.48
CA THR A 258 8.13 -7.26 -9.67
C THR A 258 9.58 -6.83 -9.47
N SER A 259 10.49 -7.80 -9.37
CA SER A 259 11.91 -7.51 -9.04
C SER A 259 12.59 -6.58 -10.02
N ILE A 260 12.18 -6.58 -11.29
CA ILE A 260 12.73 -5.64 -12.27
C ILE A 260 12.64 -4.18 -11.85
N LEU A 261 11.60 -3.79 -11.12
CA LEU A 261 11.43 -2.39 -10.69
C LEU A 261 11.89 -2.17 -9.24
N TYR A 262 11.74 -3.18 -8.38
CA TYR A 262 11.84 -3.02 -6.93
C TYR A 262 12.91 -3.89 -6.25
N GLY A 263 13.72 -4.64 -7.04
CA GLY A 263 14.76 -5.54 -6.52
C GLY A 263 14.17 -6.78 -5.87
N GLU A 264 14.80 -7.29 -4.82
CA GLU A 264 14.32 -8.50 -4.14
C GLU A 264 12.85 -8.40 -3.74
N ASN A 265 12.09 -9.46 -4.02
CA ASN A 265 10.65 -9.40 -3.88
C ASN A 265 9.99 -10.76 -3.63
N ALA A 266 8.81 -10.73 -3.01
CA ALA A 266 7.99 -11.92 -2.89
C ALA A 266 7.49 -12.39 -4.27
N PRO A 267 7.44 -13.72 -4.53
CA PRO A 267 7.01 -14.26 -5.83
C PRO A 267 5.64 -13.78 -6.26
N GLY A 268 4.71 -13.68 -5.32
CA GLY A 268 3.32 -13.30 -5.58
C GLY A 268 3.12 -11.85 -5.99
N GLY A 269 4.03 -10.95 -5.61
CA GLY A 269 3.92 -9.52 -5.89
C GLY A 269 4.10 -8.63 -4.68
N ILE A 270 3.65 -7.36 -4.81
CA ILE A 270 3.79 -6.33 -3.77
C ILE A 270 2.51 -5.55 -3.55
N VAL A 271 2.40 -4.95 -2.37
CA VAL A 271 1.46 -3.89 -2.04
C VAL A 271 2.25 -2.59 -1.85
N ASN A 272 1.86 -1.53 -2.56
CA ASN A 272 2.43 -0.20 -2.41
C ASN A 272 1.42 0.74 -1.76
N LEU A 273 1.83 1.35 -0.67
CA LEU A 273 1.06 2.34 0.08
C LEU A 273 1.41 3.72 -0.45
N VAL A 274 0.44 4.46 -0.97
CA VAL A 274 0.65 5.82 -1.45
C VAL A 274 0.24 6.80 -0.37
N SER A 275 1.20 7.56 0.16
CA SER A 275 0.97 8.55 1.21
C SER A 275 0.16 9.74 0.70
N LYS A 276 -0.64 10.35 1.57
CA LYS A 276 -1.27 11.65 1.31
C LYS A 276 -0.20 12.75 1.14
N ARG A 277 -0.36 13.60 0.12
CA ARG A 277 0.55 14.71 -0.20
C ARG A 277 -0.14 16.06 -0.03
N PRO A 278 0.62 17.16 0.14
CA PRO A 278 0.06 18.51 0.18
C PRO A 278 -0.77 18.84 -1.06
N THR A 279 -1.84 19.60 -0.88
CA THR A 279 -2.79 19.99 -1.93
C THR A 279 -2.67 21.47 -2.27
N VAL A 280 -2.96 21.82 -3.52
CA VAL A 280 -3.00 23.21 -3.98
C VAL A 280 -4.19 23.94 -3.37
N ASP A 281 -5.35 23.27 -3.33
CA ASP A 281 -6.55 23.83 -2.72
C ASP A 281 -6.53 23.60 -1.20
N PRO A 282 -6.80 24.62 -0.40
CA PRO A 282 -6.93 24.49 1.05
C PRO A 282 -8.07 23.54 1.40
N ARG A 283 -7.79 22.59 2.27
CA ARG A 283 -8.80 21.67 2.80
C ARG A 283 -8.44 21.23 4.21
N GLY A 284 -9.48 20.94 4.99
CA GLY A 284 -9.32 20.35 6.31
C GLY A 284 -10.42 19.35 6.62
N GLU A 285 -10.05 18.38 7.44
CA GLU A 285 -10.95 17.36 7.93
C GLU A 285 -10.66 17.06 9.40
N VAL A 286 -11.73 16.93 10.18
CA VAL A 286 -11.66 16.36 11.53
C VAL A 286 -12.70 15.25 11.60
N GLU A 287 -12.26 14.05 11.96
CA GLU A 287 -13.09 12.85 12.10
C GLU A 287 -13.05 12.34 13.54
N LEU A 288 -14.23 12.12 14.12
CA LEU A 288 -14.39 11.44 15.40
C LEU A 288 -15.07 10.10 15.17
N THR A 289 -14.43 9.02 15.60
CA THR A 289 -14.97 7.66 15.48
C THR A 289 -15.14 7.05 16.87
N TYR A 290 -16.32 6.45 17.09
CA TYR A 290 -16.63 5.65 18.27
C TYR A 290 -17.25 4.32 17.87
N GLY A 291 -16.95 3.23 18.56
CA GLY A 291 -17.51 1.94 18.16
C GLY A 291 -17.24 0.79 19.12
N SER A 292 -17.39 -0.42 18.59
CA SER A 292 -17.15 -1.69 19.28
C SER A 292 -15.77 -1.70 19.94
N HIS A 293 -15.63 -2.46 21.02
CA HIS A 293 -14.39 -2.60 21.82
C HIS A 293 -13.91 -1.25 22.40
N ASP A 294 -14.84 -0.43 22.88
CA ASP A 294 -14.59 0.89 23.49
C ASP A 294 -13.72 1.81 22.61
N ARG A 295 -13.77 1.62 21.26
CA ARG A 295 -12.95 2.38 20.31
C ARG A 295 -13.30 3.85 20.33
N LYS A 296 -12.30 4.68 20.53
CA LYS A 296 -12.32 6.13 20.48
C LYS A 296 -11.18 6.59 19.59
N GLN A 297 -11.49 7.27 18.51
CA GLN A 297 -10.49 7.70 17.54
C GLN A 297 -10.76 9.14 17.11
N LEU A 298 -9.69 9.92 17.00
CA LEU A 298 -9.68 11.26 16.44
C LEU A 298 -8.70 11.28 15.27
N GLY A 299 -9.22 11.60 14.09
CA GLY A 299 -8.45 11.90 12.88
C GLY A 299 -8.45 13.39 12.58
N VAL A 300 -7.33 13.93 12.12
CA VAL A 300 -7.19 15.32 11.64
C VAL A 300 -6.33 15.32 10.38
N ASP A 301 -6.80 15.98 9.33
CA ASP A 301 -6.09 16.11 8.06
C ASP A 301 -6.25 17.54 7.54
N VAL A 302 -5.18 18.31 7.52
CA VAL A 302 -5.18 19.70 7.08
C VAL A 302 -4.12 19.90 6.00
N SER A 303 -4.50 20.48 4.88
CA SER A 303 -3.61 20.69 3.73
C SER A 303 -3.91 22.01 3.02
N GLY A 304 -2.88 22.57 2.38
CA GLY A 304 -3.01 23.76 1.55
C GLY A 304 -1.71 24.51 1.33
N PRO A 305 -1.77 25.64 0.58
CA PRO A 305 -0.63 26.50 0.35
C PRO A 305 -0.19 27.21 1.65
N LEU A 306 1.12 27.28 1.86
CA LEU A 306 1.75 28.01 2.99
C LEU A 306 2.25 29.39 2.60
N THR A 307 2.27 29.70 1.30
CA THR A 307 2.65 30.99 0.70
C THR A 307 1.57 31.51 -0.20
N ASP A 308 1.49 32.83 -0.35
CA ASP A 308 0.49 33.45 -1.23
C ASP A 308 0.68 33.08 -2.71
N GLU A 309 1.93 32.82 -3.13
CA GLU A 309 2.24 32.36 -4.48
C GLU A 309 1.88 30.89 -4.73
N GLY A 310 1.58 30.12 -3.68
CA GLY A 310 1.27 28.70 -3.79
C GLY A 310 2.46 27.80 -4.15
N ASN A 311 3.68 28.33 -4.06
CA ASN A 311 4.89 27.58 -4.37
C ASN A 311 5.38 26.67 -3.23
N ILE A 312 4.88 26.86 -2.01
CA ILE A 312 5.09 25.98 -0.87
C ILE A 312 3.75 25.49 -0.35
N LEU A 313 3.58 24.17 -0.38
CA LEU A 313 2.37 23.51 0.09
C LEU A 313 2.69 22.69 1.34
N GLY A 314 1.75 22.61 2.27
CA GLY A 314 1.89 21.83 3.50
C GLY A 314 0.70 20.92 3.73
N ARG A 315 0.94 19.78 4.37
CA ARG A 315 -0.11 18.90 4.91
C ARG A 315 0.33 18.29 6.23
N VAL A 316 -0.62 18.13 7.13
CA VAL A 316 -0.43 17.37 8.37
C VAL A 316 -1.61 16.42 8.53
N VAL A 317 -1.31 15.13 8.61
CA VAL A 317 -2.28 14.09 8.94
C VAL A 317 -1.95 13.55 10.33
N MET A 318 -2.94 13.49 11.21
CA MET A 318 -2.79 12.99 12.57
C MET A 318 -3.92 12.02 12.90
N LEU A 319 -3.61 11.00 13.69
CA LEU A 319 -4.62 10.10 14.25
C LEU A 319 -4.19 9.70 15.67
N GLY A 320 -5.15 9.77 16.59
CA GLY A 320 -5.04 9.21 17.93
C GLY A 320 -6.15 8.21 18.16
N ARG A 321 -5.82 7.01 18.63
CA ARG A 321 -6.76 5.93 18.91
C ARG A 321 -6.50 5.36 20.30
N ASP A 322 -7.57 5.17 21.07
CA ASP A 322 -7.68 4.44 22.32
C ASP A 322 -8.78 3.41 22.13
N SER A 323 -8.46 2.13 22.17
CA SER A 323 -9.37 1.05 21.82
C SER A 323 -8.92 -0.25 22.48
N ASP A 324 -9.89 -1.07 22.87
CA ASP A 324 -9.67 -2.49 23.10
C ASP A 324 -9.82 -3.30 21.79
N THR A 325 -9.65 -4.62 21.87
CA THR A 325 -9.98 -5.58 20.82
C THR A 325 -11.07 -6.54 21.30
N GLN A 326 -11.48 -7.50 20.46
CA GLN A 326 -12.38 -8.56 20.92
C GLN A 326 -11.73 -9.51 21.95
N VAL A 327 -10.40 -9.52 22.07
CA VAL A 327 -9.67 -10.34 23.05
C VAL A 327 -9.50 -9.55 24.33
N ASP A 328 -9.90 -10.15 25.44
CA ASP A 328 -9.81 -9.54 26.77
C ASP A 328 -8.37 -9.05 27.07
N HIS A 329 -8.26 -7.88 27.70
CA HIS A 329 -6.99 -7.27 28.10
C HIS A 329 -6.07 -6.84 26.94
N GLN A 330 -6.48 -6.97 25.68
CA GLN A 330 -5.67 -6.59 24.53
C GLN A 330 -6.05 -5.20 24.00
N PRO A 331 -5.22 -4.18 24.22
CA PRO A 331 -5.43 -2.84 23.66
C PRO A 331 -5.09 -2.79 22.17
N ASP A 332 -5.66 -1.80 21.46
CA ASP A 332 -5.30 -1.40 20.10
C ASP A 332 -5.12 0.14 20.07
N ASP A 333 -4.10 0.61 20.80
CA ASP A 333 -3.81 2.05 20.92
C ASP A 333 -2.83 2.48 19.83
N ARG A 334 -3.08 3.66 19.25
CA ARG A 334 -2.22 4.23 18.21
C ARG A 334 -2.09 5.74 18.31
N ILE A 335 -0.88 6.24 18.08
CA ILE A 335 -0.60 7.62 17.70
C ILE A 335 0.07 7.59 16.34
N TYR A 336 -0.50 8.34 15.39
CA TYR A 336 0.06 8.48 14.05
C TYR A 336 0.13 9.96 13.67
N ILE A 337 1.27 10.42 13.13
CA ILE A 337 1.49 11.78 12.67
C ILE A 337 2.29 11.73 11.39
N ALA A 338 1.79 12.36 10.32
CA ALA A 338 2.43 12.39 9.01
C ALA A 338 2.45 13.81 8.43
N PRO A 339 3.44 14.63 8.78
CA PRO A 339 3.65 15.92 8.14
C PRO A 339 4.31 15.75 6.78
N SER A 340 3.91 16.56 5.82
CA SER A 340 4.52 16.64 4.49
C SER A 340 4.57 18.08 3.98
N MET A 341 5.53 18.36 3.10
CA MET A 341 5.72 19.68 2.51
C MET A 341 6.22 19.55 1.09
N THR A 342 5.62 20.28 0.17
CA THR A 342 6.04 20.36 -1.23
C THR A 342 6.56 21.76 -1.54
N PHE A 343 7.74 21.82 -2.14
CA PHE A 343 8.37 23.01 -2.66
C PHE A 343 8.36 22.94 -4.19
N ASN A 344 7.66 23.82 -4.84
CA ASN A 344 7.71 24.05 -6.28
C ASN A 344 8.68 25.20 -6.53
N PHE A 345 9.90 24.90 -6.95
CA PHE A 345 10.94 25.92 -7.19
C PHE A 345 10.66 26.70 -8.46
N ASP A 346 10.16 25.99 -9.46
CA ASP A 346 9.67 26.49 -10.75
C ASP A 346 8.70 25.46 -11.34
N ASP A 347 8.24 25.67 -12.58
CA ASP A 347 7.31 24.77 -13.27
C ASP A 347 7.92 23.39 -13.59
N ALA A 348 9.25 23.30 -13.60
CA ALA A 348 9.98 22.09 -13.94
C ALA A 348 10.54 21.34 -12.73
N THR A 349 10.67 22.01 -11.56
CA THR A 349 11.41 21.48 -10.40
C THR A 349 10.57 21.47 -9.14
N SER A 350 10.41 20.30 -8.54
CA SER A 350 9.70 20.15 -7.28
C SER A 350 10.44 19.24 -6.30
N LEU A 351 10.22 19.48 -5.01
CA LEU A 351 10.71 18.63 -3.90
C LEU A 351 9.57 18.46 -2.89
N THR A 352 9.20 17.20 -2.65
CA THR A 352 8.24 16.87 -1.58
C THR A 352 8.96 16.15 -0.45
N LEU A 353 8.87 16.68 0.75
CA LEU A 353 9.32 16.03 1.99
C LEU A 353 8.17 15.26 2.60
N LEU A 354 8.44 14.02 3.02
CA LEU A 354 7.47 13.12 3.62
C LEU A 354 8.04 12.57 4.93
N SER A 355 7.26 12.62 5.99
CA SER A 355 7.64 12.05 7.28
C SER A 355 6.45 11.35 7.92
N THR A 356 6.74 10.32 8.72
CA THR A 356 5.73 9.69 9.58
C THR A 356 6.33 9.38 10.95
N TYR A 357 5.51 9.51 11.98
CA TYR A 357 5.75 8.96 13.30
C TYR A 357 4.55 8.11 13.70
N GLN A 358 4.80 6.90 14.16
CA GLN A 358 3.76 6.00 14.63
C GLN A 358 4.22 5.33 15.92
N ARG A 359 3.31 5.30 16.89
CA ARG A 359 3.47 4.51 18.12
C ARG A 359 2.24 3.65 18.31
N ASP A 360 2.48 2.35 18.48
CA ASP A 360 1.43 1.37 18.72
C ASP A 360 1.64 0.69 20.06
N ARG A 361 0.54 0.39 20.75
CA ARG A 361 0.51 -0.42 21.96
C ARG A 361 -0.57 -1.48 21.80
N THR A 362 -0.18 -2.73 21.90
CA THR A 362 -1.07 -3.88 21.87
C THR A 362 -0.48 -5.06 22.63
N LEU A 363 -1.05 -6.22 22.53
CA LEU A 363 -0.45 -7.50 22.90
C LEU A 363 -0.35 -8.39 21.65
N MET A 364 0.50 -9.39 21.70
CA MET A 364 0.67 -10.34 20.62
C MET A 364 -0.03 -11.64 20.98
N GLU A 365 -1.31 -11.78 20.57
CA GLU A 365 -2.03 -13.02 20.66
C GLU A 365 -1.52 -14.00 19.59
N LEU A 366 -1.05 -15.17 20.00
CA LEU A 366 -0.39 -16.13 19.11
C LEU A 366 -1.26 -17.35 18.74
N GLY A 367 -2.57 -17.21 18.94
CA GLY A 367 -3.56 -18.20 18.58
C GLY A 367 -3.84 -19.24 19.68
N TYR A 368 -4.75 -20.13 19.37
CA TYR A 368 -5.33 -21.10 20.30
C TYR A 368 -5.15 -22.52 19.77
N PRO A 369 -5.13 -23.53 20.65
CA PRO A 369 -5.13 -24.91 20.21
C PRO A 369 -6.31 -25.23 19.27
N ALA A 370 -6.05 -26.05 18.25
CA ALA A 370 -7.08 -26.51 17.31
C ALA A 370 -8.22 -27.26 18.02
N ALA A 371 -7.88 -28.05 19.03
CA ALA A 371 -8.90 -28.68 19.88
C ALA A 371 -9.45 -27.68 20.90
N GLY A 372 -10.70 -27.33 20.75
CA GLY A 372 -11.40 -26.28 21.51
C GLY A 372 -11.71 -25.04 20.69
N THR A 373 -11.09 -24.89 19.51
CA THR A 373 -11.47 -23.87 18.51
C THR A 373 -12.09 -24.53 17.28
N LEU A 374 -11.28 -25.07 16.41
CA LEU A 374 -11.70 -25.73 15.17
C LEU A 374 -12.23 -27.15 15.41
N LEU A 375 -11.57 -27.89 16.29
CA LEU A 375 -11.90 -29.27 16.61
C LEU A 375 -12.61 -29.37 17.97
N HIS A 376 -13.48 -30.38 18.09
CA HIS A 376 -14.15 -30.64 19.36
C HIS A 376 -13.14 -30.97 20.46
N ASN A 377 -13.34 -30.40 21.66
CA ASN A 377 -12.64 -30.77 22.89
C ASN A 377 -13.68 -31.18 23.94
N PRO A 378 -13.46 -32.32 24.69
CA PRO A 378 -14.38 -32.73 25.73
C PRO A 378 -14.59 -31.69 26.83
N ASN A 379 -13.68 -30.78 27.02
CA ASN A 379 -13.75 -29.71 28.03
C ASN A 379 -14.54 -28.50 27.58
N GLY A 380 -15.01 -28.46 26.34
CA GLY A 380 -15.80 -27.38 25.78
C GLY A 380 -15.11 -26.64 24.62
N LYS A 381 -15.49 -25.40 24.41
CA LYS A 381 -14.99 -24.48 23.41
C LYS A 381 -14.17 -23.40 24.10
N ILE A 382 -13.06 -22.99 23.51
CA ILE A 382 -12.29 -21.83 23.95
C ILE A 382 -13.02 -20.59 23.45
N ASP A 383 -13.37 -19.68 24.35
CA ASP A 383 -14.08 -18.46 23.99
C ASP A 383 -13.17 -17.58 23.10
N LYS A 384 -13.79 -16.86 22.17
CA LYS A 384 -13.09 -16.00 21.20
C LYS A 384 -12.44 -14.75 21.82
N ASP A 385 -12.87 -14.37 23.01
CA ASP A 385 -12.34 -13.28 23.82
C ASP A 385 -11.21 -13.69 24.77
N THR A 386 -10.91 -14.99 24.86
CA THR A 386 -9.87 -15.53 25.74
C THR A 386 -8.49 -14.98 25.34
N LEU A 387 -7.73 -14.41 26.27
CA LEU A 387 -6.29 -14.15 26.07
C LEU A 387 -5.49 -15.43 26.37
N SER A 388 -4.78 -15.96 25.38
CA SER A 388 -3.91 -17.14 25.56
C SER A 388 -2.58 -16.81 26.26
N GLY A 389 -2.22 -15.54 26.32
CA GLY A 389 -1.04 -14.99 27.00
C GLY A 389 -1.21 -14.73 28.49
N ASN A 390 -0.48 -13.76 29.03
CA ASN A 390 -0.57 -13.29 30.42
C ASN A 390 -0.66 -11.77 30.44
N PRO A 391 -1.81 -11.17 30.84
CA PRO A 391 -2.04 -9.74 30.77
C PRO A 391 -1.11 -8.91 31.67
N ASP A 392 -0.59 -9.49 32.75
CA ASP A 392 0.33 -8.80 33.67
C ASP A 392 1.78 -8.83 33.18
N TRP A 393 2.08 -9.59 32.12
CA TRP A 393 3.45 -9.80 31.62
C TRP A 393 3.60 -9.48 30.14
N ASP A 394 2.64 -9.85 29.28
CA ASP A 394 2.70 -9.65 27.85
C ASP A 394 2.69 -8.17 27.52
N LYS A 395 3.39 -7.85 26.46
CA LYS A 395 3.61 -6.48 26.02
C LYS A 395 3.97 -6.45 24.55
N PHE A 396 3.39 -5.54 23.79
CA PHE A 396 3.88 -5.17 22.46
C PHE A 396 3.81 -3.66 22.32
N GLU A 397 4.95 -3.01 22.39
CA GLU A 397 5.08 -1.58 22.10
C GLU A 397 6.00 -1.39 20.92
N ARG A 398 5.55 -0.63 19.97
CA ARG A 398 6.31 -0.27 18.79
C ARG A 398 6.35 1.24 18.62
N GLU A 399 7.52 1.73 18.24
CA GLU A 399 7.74 3.10 17.84
C GLU A 399 8.50 3.10 16.52
N ALA A 400 7.87 3.66 15.47
CA ALA A 400 8.44 3.74 14.13
C ALA A 400 8.37 5.17 13.61
N TRP A 401 9.41 5.61 12.91
CA TRP A 401 9.40 6.89 12.22
C TRP A 401 10.12 6.81 10.88
N THR A 402 9.64 7.61 9.96
CA THR A 402 10.22 7.71 8.61
C THR A 402 10.52 9.16 8.27
N LEU A 403 11.53 9.35 7.45
CA LEU A 403 11.82 10.60 6.78
C LEU A 403 12.24 10.31 5.36
N GLY A 404 11.62 10.97 4.40
CA GLY A 404 11.91 10.77 3.00
C GLY A 404 11.67 12.02 2.17
N TYR A 405 12.06 11.94 0.91
CA TYR A 405 11.76 12.97 -0.08
C TYR A 405 11.53 12.36 -1.45
N GLU A 406 10.79 13.12 -2.25
CA GLU A 406 10.59 12.92 -3.69
C GLU A 406 11.05 14.19 -4.40
N PHE A 407 12.08 14.07 -5.21
CA PHE A 407 12.59 15.16 -6.05
C PHE A 407 12.25 14.86 -7.50
N SER A 408 11.79 15.86 -8.23
CA SER A 408 11.50 15.78 -9.66
C SER A 408 12.04 17.00 -10.38
N HIS A 409 12.66 16.76 -11.54
CA HIS A 409 13.11 17.81 -12.44
C HIS A 409 12.86 17.44 -13.90
N GLN A 410 12.08 18.26 -14.60
CA GLN A 410 11.81 18.14 -16.03
C GLN A 410 12.86 18.95 -16.80
N PHE A 411 13.77 18.27 -17.49
CA PHE A 411 14.80 18.97 -18.28
C PHE A 411 14.25 19.62 -19.56
N ASN A 412 13.29 18.95 -20.16
CA ASN A 412 12.57 19.38 -21.38
C ASN A 412 11.34 18.47 -21.57
N ASP A 413 10.60 18.63 -22.64
CA ASP A 413 9.38 17.87 -22.94
C ASP A 413 9.63 16.36 -23.10
N THR A 414 10.89 15.95 -23.29
CA THR A 414 11.28 14.56 -23.50
C THR A 414 11.80 13.89 -22.23
N TRP A 415 12.57 14.58 -21.40
CA TRP A 415 13.36 13.97 -20.34
C TRP A 415 13.04 14.52 -18.96
N GLN A 416 12.79 13.60 -18.02
CA GLN A 416 12.57 13.88 -16.61
C GLN A 416 13.53 13.06 -15.75
N PHE A 417 14.03 13.67 -14.69
CA PHE A 417 14.76 12.99 -13.61
C PHE A 417 13.91 12.99 -12.35
N ARG A 418 13.88 11.85 -11.67
CA ARG A 418 13.27 11.72 -10.34
C ARG A 418 14.23 11.00 -9.40
N GLN A 419 14.25 11.46 -8.17
CA GLN A 419 14.98 10.81 -7.10
C GLN A 419 14.10 10.70 -5.86
N ASN A 420 13.93 9.48 -5.38
CA ASN A 420 13.14 9.18 -4.20
C ASN A 420 14.06 8.58 -3.14
N SER A 421 13.89 9.02 -1.90
CA SER A 421 14.65 8.47 -0.77
C SER A 421 13.78 8.35 0.46
N ARG A 422 14.05 7.31 1.27
CA ARG A 422 13.40 7.11 2.56
C ARG A 422 14.36 6.47 3.55
N TYR A 423 14.37 7.02 4.73
CA TYR A 423 14.93 6.41 5.93
C TYR A 423 13.79 6.02 6.87
N MET A 424 13.87 4.82 7.44
CA MET A 424 12.95 4.34 8.45
C MET A 424 13.74 3.77 9.63
N GLN A 425 13.26 4.00 10.84
CA GLN A 425 13.71 3.32 12.04
C GLN A 425 12.51 2.86 12.84
N SER A 426 12.56 1.61 13.29
CA SER A 426 11.58 1.01 14.20
C SER A 426 12.28 0.47 15.46
N ARG A 427 11.56 0.54 16.56
CA ARG A 427 11.91 -0.12 17.84
C ARG A 427 10.70 -0.87 18.34
N ILE A 428 10.91 -2.11 18.72
CA ILE A 428 9.87 -2.99 19.24
C ILE A 428 10.37 -3.55 20.56
N ASP A 429 9.59 -3.33 21.61
CA ASP A 429 9.76 -3.94 22.93
C ASP A 429 8.56 -4.85 23.14
N ARG A 430 8.79 -6.18 23.14
CA ARG A 430 7.73 -7.16 23.25
C ARG A 430 8.06 -8.28 24.21
N ARG A 431 7.05 -8.66 24.98
CA ARG A 431 7.01 -9.88 25.77
C ARG A 431 5.79 -10.66 25.35
N GLU A 432 5.99 -11.92 25.09
CA GLU A 432 4.95 -12.76 24.49
C GLU A 432 5.03 -14.19 25.02
N MET A 433 3.86 -14.79 25.10
CA MET A 433 3.70 -16.19 25.46
C MET A 433 3.45 -17.01 24.20
N TRP A 434 4.34 -17.95 23.90
CA TRP A 434 4.14 -18.87 22.79
C TRP A 434 3.45 -20.13 23.28
N PRO A 435 2.20 -20.40 22.86
CA PRO A 435 1.46 -21.56 23.28
C PRO A 435 2.04 -22.84 22.69
N GLY A 436 2.22 -23.84 23.54
CA GLY A 436 2.47 -25.21 23.14
C GLY A 436 1.16 -25.93 22.76
N ASN A 437 1.22 -27.23 22.60
CA ASN A 437 0.03 -28.05 22.46
C ASN A 437 -0.68 -28.24 23.80
N LEU A 438 -2.00 -28.49 23.73
CA LEU A 438 -2.74 -28.92 24.90
C LEU A 438 -2.14 -30.18 25.53
N ASN A 439 -2.17 -30.26 26.84
CA ASN A 439 -1.82 -31.46 27.56
C ASN A 439 -2.77 -32.65 27.24
N ASN A 440 -2.51 -33.81 27.79
CA ASN A 440 -3.33 -35.00 27.60
C ASN A 440 -3.57 -35.37 26.12
N GLY A 441 -2.47 -35.44 25.33
CA GLY A 441 -2.53 -35.80 23.90
C GLY A 441 -3.25 -34.82 23.00
N GLY A 442 -3.32 -33.56 23.43
CA GLY A 442 -3.96 -32.50 22.65
C GLY A 442 -5.41 -32.22 23.00
N PHE A 443 -6.00 -32.91 23.98
CA PHE A 443 -7.41 -32.77 24.40
C PHE A 443 -7.58 -32.39 25.88
N GLY A 444 -6.53 -31.94 26.55
CA GLY A 444 -6.60 -31.41 27.90
C GLY A 444 -7.12 -29.99 27.97
N THR A 445 -6.94 -29.32 29.10
CA THR A 445 -7.35 -27.93 29.32
C THR A 445 -6.17 -26.98 29.33
N ASN A 446 -4.99 -27.44 29.59
CA ASN A 446 -3.83 -26.61 29.84
C ASN A 446 -2.85 -26.59 28.68
N VAL A 447 -2.35 -25.40 28.38
CA VAL A 447 -1.24 -25.15 27.47
C VAL A 447 -0.01 -24.77 28.29
N ASN A 448 1.13 -25.40 27.99
CA ASN A 448 2.41 -24.99 28.54
C ASN A 448 3.03 -23.94 27.61
N ASN A 449 3.21 -22.74 28.11
CA ASN A 449 3.73 -21.62 27.35
C ASN A 449 5.24 -21.50 27.47
N THR A 450 5.87 -21.07 26.38
CA THR A 450 7.25 -20.53 26.40
C THR A 450 7.16 -19.02 26.41
N ALA A 451 7.81 -18.40 27.38
CA ALA A 451 7.90 -16.95 27.48
C ALA A 451 9.09 -16.44 26.68
N TYR A 452 8.88 -15.36 25.95
CA TYR A 452 9.93 -14.63 25.25
C TYR A 452 9.90 -13.16 25.66
N ASP A 453 11.09 -12.60 25.96
CA ASP A 453 11.33 -11.16 26.09
C ASP A 453 12.23 -10.75 24.95
N ARG A 454 11.77 -9.84 24.11
CA ARG A 454 12.43 -9.49 22.84
C ARG A 454 12.51 -7.99 22.65
N TYR A 455 13.70 -7.53 22.34
CA TYR A 455 13.95 -6.16 21.89
C TYR A 455 14.50 -6.17 20.47
N ASN A 456 13.78 -5.52 19.56
CA ASN A 456 14.15 -5.42 18.17
C ASN A 456 14.37 -3.96 17.78
N LYS A 457 15.40 -3.71 16.99
CA LYS A 457 15.62 -2.42 16.34
C LYS A 457 15.93 -2.61 14.88
N SER A 458 15.09 -2.02 14.04
CA SER A 458 15.24 -2.06 12.58
C SER A 458 15.58 -0.68 12.05
N MET A 459 16.32 -0.66 10.95
CA MET A 459 16.61 0.52 10.16
C MET A 459 16.58 0.13 8.69
N THR A 460 15.84 0.90 7.88
CA THR A 460 15.83 0.76 6.42
C THR A 460 16.18 2.11 5.79
N TYR A 461 17.03 2.09 4.80
CA TYR A 461 17.34 3.26 3.97
C TYR A 461 17.23 2.86 2.52
N SER A 462 16.42 3.57 1.75
CA SER A 462 16.20 3.37 0.33
C SER A 462 16.48 4.66 -0.44
N LEU A 463 17.12 4.50 -1.60
CA LEU A 463 17.37 5.57 -2.57
C LEU A 463 17.11 5.01 -3.97
N ASP A 464 16.30 5.69 -4.75
CA ASP A 464 16.01 5.32 -6.13
C ASP A 464 16.13 6.53 -7.05
N ASN A 465 16.99 6.42 -8.06
CA ASN A 465 17.23 7.42 -9.08
C ASN A 465 16.63 6.94 -10.39
N GLN A 466 15.82 7.76 -11.03
CA GLN A 466 15.04 7.43 -12.21
C GLN A 466 15.27 8.50 -13.29
N PHE A 467 15.54 8.06 -14.50
CA PHE A 467 15.61 8.91 -15.67
C PHE A 467 14.61 8.40 -16.70
N GLU A 468 13.57 9.17 -16.95
CA GLU A 468 12.47 8.80 -17.83
C GLU A 468 12.51 9.66 -19.08
N GLY A 469 12.27 9.03 -20.25
CA GLY A 469 12.22 9.72 -21.53
C GLY A 469 11.03 9.31 -22.37
N HIS A 470 10.40 10.30 -23.02
CA HIS A 470 9.29 10.12 -23.96
C HIS A 470 9.68 10.66 -25.33
N PHE A 471 9.73 9.83 -26.36
CA PHE A 471 10.12 10.27 -27.69
C PHE A 471 9.48 9.45 -28.80
N GLN A 472 9.29 10.11 -29.92
CA GLN A 472 8.82 9.48 -31.16
C GLN A 472 10.01 9.03 -32.02
N SER A 473 9.93 7.81 -32.56
CA SER A 473 10.88 7.29 -33.53
C SER A 473 10.11 6.74 -34.75
N GLY A 474 9.86 7.59 -35.73
CA GLY A 474 8.91 7.30 -36.82
C GLY A 474 7.49 7.14 -36.28
N GLU A 475 6.86 6.01 -36.51
CA GLU A 475 5.51 5.68 -36.00
C GLU A 475 5.53 5.08 -34.59
N LEU A 476 6.72 4.92 -33.98
CA LEU A 476 6.88 4.35 -32.64
C LEU A 476 6.89 5.44 -31.59
N ALA A 477 5.94 5.40 -30.65
CA ALA A 477 5.96 6.20 -29.43
C ALA A 477 6.68 5.39 -28.34
N ASN A 478 7.75 5.92 -27.78
CA ASN A 478 8.60 5.22 -26.86
C ASN A 478 8.64 5.91 -25.49
N THR A 479 8.50 5.12 -24.44
CA THR A 479 8.79 5.51 -23.07
C THR A 479 9.97 4.66 -22.57
N VAL A 480 11.06 5.31 -22.23
CA VAL A 480 12.26 4.69 -21.67
C VAL A 480 12.41 5.09 -20.22
N LEU A 481 12.71 4.11 -19.39
CA LEU A 481 13.09 4.32 -17.99
C LEU A 481 14.44 3.67 -17.76
N VAL A 482 15.37 4.41 -17.17
CA VAL A 482 16.65 3.88 -16.66
C VAL A 482 16.77 4.32 -15.22
N GLY A 483 17.16 3.41 -14.32
CA GLY A 483 17.29 3.76 -12.93
C GLY A 483 18.38 2.99 -12.20
N ALA A 484 18.77 3.57 -11.06
CA ALA A 484 19.71 2.97 -10.13
C ALA A 484 19.18 3.10 -8.70
N SER A 485 19.13 2.00 -7.98
CA SER A 485 18.63 1.94 -6.62
C SER A 485 19.68 1.46 -5.63
N PHE A 486 19.55 1.90 -4.40
CA PHE A 486 20.29 1.43 -3.26
C PHE A 486 19.33 1.21 -2.09
N ASP A 487 19.37 0.02 -1.49
CA ASP A 487 18.65 -0.32 -0.29
C ASP A 487 19.61 -0.86 0.78
N ARG A 488 19.39 -0.44 2.02
CA ARG A 488 20.09 -0.98 3.18
C ARG A 488 19.08 -1.26 4.27
N THR A 489 19.03 -2.51 4.71
CA THR A 489 18.24 -2.95 5.86
C THR A 489 19.17 -3.43 6.95
N SER A 490 18.90 -3.03 8.18
CA SER A 490 19.63 -3.48 9.35
C SER A 490 18.61 -3.86 10.43
N PHE A 491 18.71 -5.08 10.92
CA PHE A 491 17.79 -5.64 11.90
C PHE A 491 18.59 -6.21 13.08
N ASN A 492 18.47 -5.56 14.23
CA ASN A 492 19.07 -5.99 15.48
C ASN A 492 18.05 -6.77 16.29
N GLN A 493 18.40 -7.98 16.68
CA GLN A 493 17.56 -8.88 17.49
C GLN A 493 18.28 -9.16 18.80
N ASP A 494 17.57 -8.96 19.92
CA ASP A 494 18.00 -9.31 21.25
C ASP A 494 16.81 -9.94 21.97
N TRP A 495 16.93 -11.24 22.33
CA TRP A 495 15.83 -11.96 22.93
C TRP A 495 16.26 -13.01 23.92
N ASP A 496 15.45 -13.08 24.97
CA ASP A 496 15.53 -14.06 26.04
C ASP A 496 14.33 -15.00 26.01
N ALA A 497 14.49 -16.21 26.50
CA ALA A 497 13.42 -17.19 26.58
C ALA A 497 13.40 -17.91 27.93
N GLY A 498 12.26 -18.52 28.21
CA GLY A 498 12.11 -19.34 29.42
C GLY A 498 10.70 -19.88 29.61
N ALA A 499 10.39 -20.28 30.81
CA ALA A 499 9.14 -20.88 31.16
C ALA A 499 8.03 -19.83 31.26
N GLY A 500 6.98 -19.95 30.46
CA GLY A 500 5.77 -19.12 30.51
C GLY A 500 4.71 -19.62 31.48
N GLY A 501 4.89 -20.80 32.04
CA GLY A 501 3.90 -21.43 32.90
C GLY A 501 2.85 -22.23 32.14
N SER A 502 1.93 -22.80 32.90
CA SER A 502 0.80 -23.58 32.37
C SER A 502 -0.51 -22.83 32.61
N VAL A 503 -1.29 -22.63 31.55
CA VAL A 503 -2.54 -21.88 31.60
C VAL A 503 -3.68 -22.77 31.13
N ASN A 504 -4.81 -22.77 31.86
CA ASN A 504 -6.05 -23.38 31.41
C ASN A 504 -6.70 -22.42 30.41
N VAL A 505 -6.76 -22.79 29.13
CA VAL A 505 -7.29 -21.90 28.08
C VAL A 505 -8.83 -21.85 28.01
N PHE A 506 -9.52 -22.66 28.79
CA PHE A 506 -10.99 -22.63 28.92
C PHE A 506 -11.48 -21.77 30.11
N ASP A 507 -10.58 -21.46 31.05
CA ASP A 507 -10.81 -20.60 32.22
C ASP A 507 -9.47 -20.06 32.69
N PRO A 508 -8.93 -19.03 32.04
CA PRO A 508 -7.56 -18.58 32.26
C PRO A 508 -7.37 -17.98 33.65
N VAL A 509 -6.42 -18.53 34.42
CA VAL A 509 -5.95 -17.98 35.70
C VAL A 509 -4.42 -17.92 35.67
N TRP A 510 -3.90 -16.70 35.70
CA TRP A 510 -2.47 -16.43 35.60
C TRP A 510 -1.81 -16.42 36.99
N THR A 511 -1.46 -17.58 37.51
CA THR A 511 -0.84 -17.75 38.85
C THR A 511 0.69 -17.75 38.81
N THR A 512 1.28 -18.02 37.66
CA THR A 512 2.72 -18.16 37.48
C THR A 512 3.28 -16.96 36.77
N ARG A 513 4.23 -16.25 37.40
CA ARG A 513 4.97 -15.18 36.72
C ARG A 513 5.98 -15.81 35.75
N PRO A 514 5.93 -15.45 34.46
CA PRO A 514 6.92 -15.91 33.49
C PRO A 514 8.35 -15.49 33.82
N THR A 515 9.29 -16.28 33.35
CA THR A 515 10.73 -15.99 33.52
C THR A 515 11.46 -16.27 32.21
N THR A 516 12.44 -15.45 31.89
CA THR A 516 13.26 -15.56 30.66
C THR A 516 14.75 -15.60 31.00
N PRO A 517 15.22 -16.68 31.69
CA PRO A 517 16.62 -16.77 32.14
C PRO A 517 17.60 -17.19 31.04
N ILE A 518 17.13 -17.60 29.86
CA ILE A 518 17.96 -18.12 28.77
C ILE A 518 18.12 -17.03 27.72
N HIS A 519 19.35 -16.51 27.60
CA HIS A 519 19.68 -15.64 26.47
C HIS A 519 19.78 -16.46 25.20
N VAL A 520 18.83 -16.26 24.25
CA VAL A 520 18.71 -17.05 23.02
C VAL A 520 19.52 -16.45 21.89
N GLN A 521 19.45 -15.14 21.74
CA GLN A 521 20.05 -14.47 20.59
C GLN A 521 20.35 -12.99 20.87
N ASP A 522 21.55 -12.55 20.52
CA ASP A 522 21.90 -11.16 20.24
C ASP A 522 22.60 -11.14 18.88
N ALA A 523 21.89 -10.71 17.84
CA ALA A 523 22.39 -10.75 16.47
C ALA A 523 22.06 -9.47 15.72
N LEU A 524 22.93 -9.14 14.78
CA LEU A 524 22.71 -8.12 13.77
C LEU A 524 22.64 -8.77 12.39
N LEU A 525 21.53 -8.57 11.71
CA LEU A 525 21.38 -8.86 10.30
C LEU A 525 21.49 -7.53 9.55
N GLU A 526 22.35 -7.46 8.57
CA GLU A 526 22.49 -6.31 7.67
C GLU A 526 22.46 -6.81 6.22
N GLN A 527 21.69 -6.12 5.39
CA GLN A 527 21.62 -6.38 3.96
C GLN A 527 21.78 -5.06 3.21
N LYS A 528 22.59 -5.08 2.14
CA LYS A 528 22.77 -3.96 1.22
C LYS A 528 22.51 -4.47 -0.19
N MET A 529 21.65 -3.79 -0.93
CA MET A 529 21.34 -4.11 -2.31
C MET A 529 21.63 -2.91 -3.20
N TYR A 530 22.29 -3.19 -4.31
CA TYR A 530 22.58 -2.23 -5.39
C TYR A 530 21.92 -2.74 -6.65
N GLY A 531 21.04 -1.94 -7.25
CA GLY A 531 20.30 -2.32 -8.45
C GLY A 531 20.50 -1.33 -9.59
N LEU A 532 20.70 -1.85 -10.79
CA LEU A 532 20.67 -1.08 -12.04
C LEU A 532 19.59 -1.67 -12.95
N TYR A 533 18.65 -0.86 -13.39
CA TYR A 533 17.53 -1.33 -14.17
C TYR A 533 17.18 -0.43 -15.35
N GLY A 534 16.54 -1.02 -16.34
CA GLY A 534 16.01 -0.29 -17.49
C GLY A 534 14.75 -0.95 -18.05
N GLN A 535 13.86 -0.13 -18.57
CA GLN A 535 12.62 -0.54 -19.19
C GLN A 535 12.37 0.29 -20.43
N LEU A 536 11.87 -0.35 -21.47
CA LEU A 536 11.37 0.26 -22.71
C LEU A 536 9.93 -0.18 -22.91
N GLN A 537 9.03 0.78 -23.03
CA GLN A 537 7.68 0.57 -23.56
C GLN A 537 7.57 1.25 -24.90
N THR A 538 7.16 0.50 -25.92
CA THR A 538 6.98 1.01 -27.28
C THR A 538 5.55 0.79 -27.71
N ARG A 539 4.93 1.84 -28.24
CA ARG A 539 3.62 1.79 -28.87
C ARG A 539 3.76 1.94 -30.38
N TYR A 540 3.15 1.04 -31.10
CA TYR A 540 2.97 1.10 -32.57
C TYR A 540 1.51 0.88 -32.88
N ASP A 541 0.83 1.92 -33.32
CA ASP A 541 -0.62 1.91 -33.51
C ASP A 541 -1.32 1.38 -32.24
N ASN A 542 -2.05 0.29 -32.34
CA ASN A 542 -2.77 -0.37 -31.23
C ASN A 542 -1.91 -1.40 -30.45
N TRP A 543 -0.68 -1.66 -30.87
CA TRP A 543 0.24 -2.56 -30.19
C TRP A 543 1.08 -1.84 -29.14
N ILE A 544 1.19 -2.44 -27.99
CA ILE A 544 2.06 -1.99 -26.89
C ILE A 544 2.99 -3.15 -26.52
N ALA A 545 4.28 -2.91 -26.61
CA ALA A 545 5.33 -3.86 -26.21
C ALA A 545 6.11 -3.28 -25.02
N LEU A 546 6.35 -4.11 -24.03
CA LEU A 546 7.13 -3.79 -22.82
C LEU A 546 8.29 -4.77 -22.72
N LEU A 547 9.50 -4.24 -22.52
CA LEU A 547 10.68 -5.04 -22.22
C LEU A 547 11.48 -4.36 -21.12
N GLY A 548 11.96 -5.11 -20.16
CA GLY A 548 12.79 -4.56 -19.10
C GLY A 548 13.74 -5.59 -18.49
N GLY A 549 14.80 -5.12 -17.89
CA GLY A 549 15.81 -5.91 -17.20
C GLY A 549 16.44 -5.17 -16.03
N ARG A 550 16.90 -5.94 -15.04
CA ARG A 550 17.56 -5.41 -13.83
C ARG A 550 18.68 -6.35 -13.39
N LEU A 551 19.79 -5.76 -12.99
CA LEU A 551 20.91 -6.40 -12.34
C LEU A 551 20.93 -5.97 -10.88
N ASP A 552 21.01 -6.91 -9.96
CA ASP A 552 21.14 -6.66 -8.54
C ASP A 552 22.39 -7.32 -7.97
N GLU A 553 23.07 -6.61 -7.08
CA GLU A 553 24.09 -7.13 -6.19
C GLU A 553 23.65 -6.96 -4.75
N VAL A 554 23.66 -8.04 -3.98
CA VAL A 554 23.20 -8.09 -2.59
C VAL A 554 24.31 -8.57 -1.69
N ASN A 555 24.67 -7.75 -0.68
CA ASN A 555 25.56 -8.15 0.41
C ASN A 555 24.72 -8.45 1.65
N SER A 556 24.77 -9.66 2.14
CA SER A 556 24.08 -10.12 3.34
C SER A 556 25.09 -10.45 4.44
N GLN A 557 24.90 -9.85 5.61
CA GLN A 557 25.74 -10.05 6.79
C GLN A 557 24.88 -10.51 7.98
N TYR A 558 25.32 -11.58 8.63
CA TYR A 558 24.83 -11.99 9.93
C TYR A 558 25.98 -11.96 10.93
N ARG A 559 25.82 -11.22 12.01
CA ARG A 559 26.81 -11.12 13.10
C ARG A 559 26.19 -11.54 14.40
N ASN A 560 26.71 -12.62 14.96
CA ASN A 560 26.35 -13.08 16.28
C ASN A 560 27.19 -12.31 17.33
N ARG A 561 26.52 -11.56 18.23
CA ARG A 561 27.21 -10.69 19.21
C ARG A 561 27.40 -11.32 20.57
N ALA A 562 26.59 -12.28 20.93
CA ALA A 562 26.72 -13.05 22.16
C ALA A 562 26.85 -14.52 21.81
N GLY A 563 27.58 -15.27 22.60
CA GLY A 563 27.72 -16.73 22.47
C GLY A 563 26.35 -17.39 22.63
N THR A 564 25.61 -17.45 21.54
CA THR A 564 24.21 -17.85 21.50
C THR A 564 24.04 -19.36 21.49
N THR A 565 22.91 -19.80 22.01
CA THR A 565 22.52 -21.21 21.98
C THR A 565 22.14 -21.73 20.59
N ASN A 566 21.91 -20.82 19.61
CA ASN A 566 21.51 -21.20 18.25
C ASN A 566 22.68 -21.60 17.33
N GLY A 567 23.92 -21.41 17.78
CA GLY A 567 25.13 -21.95 17.11
C GLY A 567 25.46 -21.38 15.72
N LEU A 568 24.75 -20.32 15.27
CA LEU A 568 25.02 -19.71 13.98
C LEU A 568 26.31 -18.91 14.02
N ALA A 569 27.20 -19.16 13.04
CA ALA A 569 28.44 -18.42 12.85
C ALA A 569 28.17 -17.09 12.15
N ASP A 570 29.09 -16.14 12.29
CA ASP A 570 29.08 -14.92 11.48
C ASP A 570 29.16 -15.25 10.00
N LEU A 571 28.38 -14.53 9.21
CA LEU A 571 28.32 -14.68 7.75
C LEU A 571 28.50 -13.33 7.08
N ASP A 572 29.18 -13.33 5.93
CA ASP A 572 29.30 -12.18 5.04
C ASP A 572 29.47 -12.73 3.62
N TYR A 573 28.46 -12.51 2.78
CA TYR A 573 28.46 -13.03 1.43
C TYR A 573 27.77 -12.10 0.45
N TRP A 574 28.06 -12.27 -0.82
CA TRP A 574 27.49 -11.53 -1.94
C TRP A 574 26.74 -12.47 -2.85
N ASP A 575 25.50 -12.04 -3.19
CA ASP A 575 24.68 -12.64 -4.23
C ASP A 575 24.51 -11.66 -5.37
N HIS A 576 24.23 -12.17 -6.56
CA HIS A 576 23.86 -11.36 -7.71
C HIS A 576 22.78 -12.09 -8.52
N ASP A 577 21.87 -11.33 -9.09
CA ASP A 577 20.85 -11.90 -9.96
C ASP A 577 20.49 -10.94 -11.10
N PHE A 578 19.96 -11.50 -12.18
CA PHE A 578 19.39 -10.77 -13.30
C PHE A 578 17.92 -11.11 -13.46
N THR A 579 17.08 -10.13 -13.24
CA THR A 579 15.64 -10.27 -13.43
C THR A 579 15.17 -9.52 -14.67
N TRP A 580 14.14 -10.03 -15.34
CA TRP A 580 13.62 -9.41 -16.55
C TRP A 580 12.11 -9.61 -16.70
N GLN A 581 11.50 -8.77 -17.55
CA GLN A 581 10.11 -8.88 -17.92
C GLN A 581 9.93 -8.58 -19.40
N ALA A 582 8.89 -9.18 -19.97
CA ALA A 582 8.41 -8.84 -21.29
C ALA A 582 6.87 -8.87 -21.30
N GLY A 583 6.27 -7.96 -22.04
CA GLY A 583 4.82 -7.88 -22.18
C GLY A 583 4.44 -7.45 -23.59
N LEU A 584 3.31 -7.96 -24.08
CA LEU A 584 2.71 -7.55 -25.34
C LEU A 584 1.21 -7.39 -25.14
N MET A 585 0.67 -6.28 -25.60
CA MET A 585 -0.74 -5.95 -25.51
C MET A 585 -1.23 -5.42 -26.85
N TYR A 586 -2.49 -5.69 -27.18
CA TYR A 586 -3.18 -5.06 -28.32
C TYR A 586 -4.41 -4.34 -27.82
N GLN A 587 -4.52 -3.06 -28.09
CA GLN A 587 -5.61 -2.21 -27.61
C GLN A 587 -6.63 -1.99 -28.74
N PHE A 588 -7.83 -2.59 -28.60
CA PHE A 588 -8.92 -2.40 -29.54
C PHE A 588 -9.64 -1.07 -29.31
N ASP A 589 -10.20 -0.48 -30.36
CA ASP A 589 -10.96 0.77 -30.30
C ASP A 589 -12.17 0.73 -29.36
N ASN A 590 -12.70 -0.43 -29.04
CA ASN A 590 -13.81 -0.59 -28.10
C ASN A 590 -13.40 -0.62 -26.64
N GLY A 591 -12.09 -0.45 -26.35
CA GLY A 591 -11.54 -0.45 -25.00
C GLY A 591 -11.09 -1.83 -24.49
N LEU A 592 -11.20 -2.89 -25.32
CA LEU A 592 -10.70 -4.22 -24.98
C LEU A 592 -9.19 -4.30 -25.24
N SER A 593 -8.42 -4.82 -24.27
CA SER A 593 -6.95 -4.87 -24.36
C SER A 593 -6.42 -6.22 -23.86
N PRO A 594 -6.41 -7.27 -24.71
CA PRO A 594 -5.76 -8.53 -24.40
C PRO A 594 -4.23 -8.34 -24.29
N TYR A 595 -3.61 -9.07 -23.36
CA TYR A 595 -2.18 -9.05 -23.16
C TYR A 595 -1.61 -10.41 -22.77
N VAL A 596 -0.32 -10.54 -22.97
CA VAL A 596 0.51 -11.62 -22.44
C VAL A 596 1.74 -11.01 -21.79
N SER A 597 2.20 -11.59 -20.70
CA SER A 597 3.42 -11.16 -20.04
C SER A 597 4.19 -12.30 -19.41
N TYR A 598 5.50 -12.08 -19.28
CA TYR A 598 6.44 -12.92 -18.55
C TYR A 598 7.25 -12.04 -17.62
N SER A 599 7.49 -12.50 -16.40
CA SER A 599 8.30 -11.78 -15.41
C SER A 599 9.03 -12.74 -14.48
N THR A 600 10.20 -12.31 -13.99
CA THR A 600 11.01 -13.03 -13.00
C THR A 600 11.23 -12.20 -11.75
N ALA A 601 11.47 -12.87 -10.63
CA ALA A 601 11.92 -12.25 -9.39
C ALA A 601 12.90 -13.16 -8.65
N PHE A 602 13.65 -12.56 -7.73
CA PHE A 602 14.53 -13.25 -6.84
C PHE A 602 14.37 -12.74 -5.41
N ALA A 603 14.77 -13.58 -4.45
CA ALA A 603 14.89 -13.20 -3.05
C ALA A 603 16.14 -13.87 -2.46
N PRO A 604 17.11 -13.11 -1.92
CA PRO A 604 18.27 -13.67 -1.25
C PRO A 604 17.84 -14.51 -0.04
N THR A 605 18.57 -15.60 0.21
CA THR A 605 18.32 -16.42 1.39
C THR A 605 19.16 -15.93 2.56
N GLN A 606 18.56 -15.90 3.75
CA GLN A 606 19.28 -15.62 5.01
C GLN A 606 19.66 -16.88 5.77
N GLN A 607 19.43 -18.04 5.19
CA GLN A 607 19.77 -19.34 5.77
C GLN A 607 21.09 -19.84 5.19
N THR A 608 21.77 -20.67 5.98
CA THR A 608 23.00 -21.34 5.56
C THR A 608 22.92 -22.83 5.84
N SER A 609 23.57 -23.60 5.00
CA SER A 609 23.80 -25.01 5.25
C SER A 609 25.11 -25.21 6.01
N SER A 610 25.09 -26.03 7.05
CA SER A 610 26.30 -26.43 7.76
C SER A 610 27.29 -27.20 6.88
N LYS A 611 26.82 -27.74 5.75
CA LYS A 611 27.60 -28.57 4.83
C LYS A 611 28.06 -27.83 3.57
N SER A 612 27.18 -27.01 2.99
CA SER A 612 27.45 -26.28 1.74
C SER A 612 27.75 -24.80 1.95
N GLY A 613 27.60 -24.26 3.14
CA GLY A 613 27.81 -22.84 3.42
C GLY A 613 26.62 -21.98 3.01
N THR A 614 26.88 -20.91 2.27
CA THR A 614 25.82 -20.03 1.72
C THR A 614 24.97 -20.77 0.68
N LEU A 615 23.71 -20.42 0.62
CA LEU A 615 22.75 -20.94 -0.35
C LEU A 615 22.43 -19.83 -1.36
N ASP A 616 22.14 -20.21 -2.62
CA ASP A 616 21.82 -19.29 -3.68
C ASP A 616 20.46 -18.56 -3.42
N PRO A 617 20.19 -17.43 -4.04
CA PRO A 617 18.88 -16.79 -3.95
C PRO A 617 17.77 -17.70 -4.45
N THR A 618 16.61 -17.62 -3.80
CA THR A 618 15.38 -18.22 -4.30
C THR A 618 14.91 -17.45 -5.53
N THR A 619 14.52 -18.14 -6.59
CA THR A 619 14.05 -17.52 -7.83
C THR A 619 12.57 -17.80 -8.09
N SER A 620 11.94 -16.97 -8.89
CA SER A 620 10.58 -17.17 -9.34
C SER A 620 10.34 -16.65 -10.75
N GLU A 621 9.43 -17.32 -11.45
CA GLU A 621 9.01 -16.96 -12.80
C GLU A 621 7.49 -17.06 -12.96
N GLN A 622 6.93 -16.22 -13.81
CA GLN A 622 5.51 -16.20 -14.08
C GLN A 622 5.19 -15.98 -15.54
N TYR A 623 4.23 -16.74 -16.05
CA TYR A 623 3.51 -16.48 -17.28
C TYR A 623 2.10 -15.97 -16.94
N GLU A 624 1.67 -14.91 -17.59
CA GLU A 624 0.33 -14.35 -17.41
C GLU A 624 -0.30 -14.03 -18.76
N VAL A 625 -1.56 -14.39 -18.91
CA VAL A 625 -2.41 -13.99 -20.02
C VAL A 625 -3.65 -13.32 -19.46
N GLY A 626 -3.98 -12.15 -19.95
CA GLY A 626 -5.14 -11.43 -19.45
C GLY A 626 -5.79 -10.54 -20.50
N VAL A 627 -6.87 -9.94 -20.06
CA VAL A 627 -7.61 -8.94 -20.83
C VAL A 627 -8.04 -7.82 -19.88
N LYS A 628 -7.83 -6.60 -20.31
CA LYS A 628 -8.40 -5.41 -19.69
C LYS A 628 -9.51 -4.88 -20.56
N TYR A 629 -10.54 -4.33 -19.93
CA TYR A 629 -11.65 -3.74 -20.65
C TYR A 629 -12.11 -2.46 -19.99
N GLU A 630 -11.93 -1.35 -20.70
CA GLU A 630 -12.38 -0.02 -20.31
C GLU A 630 -13.36 0.50 -21.38
N PRO A 631 -14.68 0.26 -21.21
CA PRO A 631 -15.68 0.67 -22.19
C PRO A 631 -15.72 2.18 -22.32
N LYS A 632 -15.74 2.68 -23.55
CA LYS A 632 -15.81 4.11 -23.83
C LYS A 632 -17.06 4.75 -23.24
N GLY A 633 -16.90 5.88 -22.58
CA GLY A 633 -18.00 6.64 -21.97
C GLY A 633 -18.47 6.09 -20.61
N TRP A 634 -17.82 5.07 -20.07
CA TRP A 634 -18.09 4.52 -18.75
C TRP A 634 -16.86 4.72 -17.84
N ASN A 635 -17.06 5.11 -16.61
CA ASN A 635 -15.98 5.10 -15.62
C ASN A 635 -15.84 3.71 -14.99
N THR A 636 -15.38 2.76 -15.81
CA THR A 636 -15.34 1.34 -15.46
C THR A 636 -14.03 0.73 -15.95
N SER A 637 -13.42 -0.08 -15.13
CA SER A 637 -12.29 -0.93 -15.45
C SER A 637 -12.63 -2.38 -15.08
N MET A 638 -12.41 -3.30 -16.01
CA MET A 638 -12.55 -4.73 -15.79
C MET A 638 -11.25 -5.42 -16.17
N THR A 639 -10.81 -6.37 -15.38
CA THR A 639 -9.62 -7.18 -15.66
C THR A 639 -9.94 -8.65 -15.45
N ALA A 640 -9.51 -9.49 -16.38
CA ALA A 640 -9.50 -10.93 -16.23
C ALA A 640 -8.10 -11.43 -16.57
N SER A 641 -7.50 -12.28 -15.72
CA SER A 641 -6.18 -12.84 -15.94
C SER A 641 -6.09 -14.29 -15.49
N VAL A 642 -5.26 -15.06 -16.18
CA VAL A 642 -4.81 -16.39 -15.77
C VAL A 642 -3.30 -16.38 -15.67
N TYR A 643 -2.78 -17.05 -14.65
CA TYR A 643 -1.34 -17.07 -14.40
C TYR A 643 -0.84 -18.48 -14.04
N ASP A 644 0.45 -18.68 -14.26
CA ASP A 644 1.24 -19.82 -13.81
C ASP A 644 2.55 -19.28 -13.22
N LEU A 645 2.65 -19.32 -11.90
CA LEU A 645 3.74 -18.78 -11.09
C LEU A 645 4.47 -19.93 -10.42
N ARG A 646 5.77 -20.00 -10.59
CA ARG A 646 6.65 -21.01 -10.01
C ARG A 646 7.75 -20.34 -9.19
N LYS A 647 7.99 -20.87 -8.00
CA LYS A 647 9.11 -20.55 -7.12
C LYS A 647 10.02 -21.76 -7.04
N THR A 648 11.31 -21.57 -7.29
CA THR A 648 12.34 -22.63 -7.24
C THR A 648 13.47 -22.23 -6.31
N ASP A 649 14.31 -23.18 -6.00
CA ASP A 649 15.47 -22.99 -5.14
C ASP A 649 15.07 -22.50 -3.73
N ASP A 650 13.89 -22.92 -3.29
CA ASP A 650 13.41 -22.58 -1.94
C ASP A 650 14.21 -23.30 -0.89
N VAL A 651 14.54 -22.60 0.19
CA VAL A 651 15.34 -23.14 1.27
C VAL A 651 14.43 -23.80 2.27
N ILE A 652 14.63 -25.09 2.46
CA ILE A 652 13.87 -25.91 3.41
C ILE A 652 14.80 -26.58 4.41
N TYR A 653 14.32 -26.79 5.63
CA TYR A 653 15.03 -27.58 6.63
C TYR A 653 14.72 -29.07 6.44
N ASP A 654 15.74 -29.85 6.08
CA ASP A 654 15.63 -31.30 5.94
C ASP A 654 16.01 -31.98 7.25
N SER A 655 15.01 -32.45 7.99
CA SER A 655 15.18 -33.12 9.28
C SER A 655 15.92 -34.46 9.18
N THR A 656 15.98 -35.06 7.98
CA THR A 656 16.70 -36.34 7.79
C THR A 656 18.21 -36.17 7.80
N VAL A 657 18.70 -35.00 7.38
CA VAL A 657 20.11 -34.65 7.40
C VAL A 657 20.45 -33.60 8.46
N GLY A 658 19.44 -33.04 9.12
CA GLY A 658 19.59 -32.03 10.17
C GLY A 658 20.20 -30.73 9.67
N ASP A 659 19.86 -30.30 8.43
CA ASP A 659 20.47 -29.14 7.79
C ASP A 659 19.53 -28.47 6.79
N TYR A 660 19.79 -27.22 6.43
CA TYR A 660 19.08 -26.53 5.36
C TYR A 660 19.54 -27.00 3.99
N ARG A 661 18.58 -27.14 3.07
CA ARG A 661 18.80 -27.55 1.67
C ARG A 661 18.00 -26.67 0.73
N GLN A 662 18.53 -26.45 -0.46
CA GLN A 662 17.92 -25.67 -1.51
C GLN A 662 17.32 -26.62 -2.57
N VAL A 663 16.17 -27.19 -2.25
CA VAL A 663 15.47 -28.16 -3.09
C VAL A 663 13.96 -27.91 -3.17
N GLY A 664 13.47 -26.91 -2.44
CA GLY A 664 12.06 -26.59 -2.40
C GLY A 664 11.55 -26.04 -3.72
N GLU A 665 10.35 -26.43 -4.10
CA GLU A 665 9.64 -25.87 -5.24
C GLU A 665 8.16 -25.69 -4.87
N SER A 666 7.63 -24.54 -5.22
CA SER A 666 6.21 -24.23 -5.05
C SER A 666 5.65 -23.65 -6.33
N ARG A 667 4.40 -23.97 -6.65
CA ARG A 667 3.73 -23.49 -7.85
C ARG A 667 2.33 -23.02 -7.53
N SER A 668 1.95 -21.90 -8.11
CA SER A 668 0.61 -21.32 -8.00
C SER A 668 0.04 -21.06 -9.39
N LYS A 669 -1.17 -21.52 -9.63
CA LYS A 669 -1.95 -21.27 -10.84
C LYS A 669 -3.29 -20.70 -10.46
N GLY A 670 -3.79 -19.76 -11.25
CA GLY A 670 -5.07 -19.17 -10.90
C GLY A 670 -5.74 -18.38 -11.99
N LEU A 671 -6.96 -17.98 -11.65
CA LEU A 671 -7.81 -17.06 -12.41
C LEU A 671 -8.17 -15.91 -11.48
N GLU A 672 -8.06 -14.70 -11.99
CA GLU A 672 -8.45 -13.47 -11.29
C GLU A 672 -9.41 -12.68 -12.16
N LEU A 673 -10.53 -12.24 -11.57
CA LEU A 673 -11.50 -11.35 -12.19
C LEU A 673 -11.69 -10.16 -11.29
N GLU A 674 -11.73 -8.96 -11.86
CA GLU A 674 -11.93 -7.71 -11.14
C GLU A 674 -12.80 -6.76 -11.94
N VAL A 675 -13.67 -6.07 -11.24
CA VAL A 675 -14.46 -4.95 -11.76
C VAL A 675 -14.38 -3.81 -10.77
N SER A 676 -14.01 -2.62 -11.22
CA SER A 676 -14.14 -1.36 -10.49
C SER A 676 -14.87 -0.36 -11.36
N SER A 677 -15.96 0.19 -10.87
CA SER A 677 -16.87 0.98 -11.68
C SER A 677 -17.58 2.07 -10.87
N ASP A 678 -17.62 3.26 -11.42
CA ASP A 678 -18.60 4.27 -11.08
C ASP A 678 -19.66 4.24 -12.17
N ILE A 679 -20.68 3.36 -11.98
CA ILE A 679 -21.71 3.05 -12.98
C ILE A 679 -22.52 4.29 -13.32
N THR A 680 -22.80 5.11 -12.31
CA THR A 680 -23.41 6.43 -12.41
C THR A 680 -22.78 7.34 -11.37
N GLU A 681 -23.08 8.64 -11.38
CA GLU A 681 -22.68 9.58 -10.31
C GLU A 681 -23.17 9.12 -8.91
N ASN A 682 -24.23 8.33 -8.88
CA ASN A 682 -24.84 7.83 -7.67
C ASN A 682 -24.32 6.47 -7.22
N LEU A 683 -23.86 5.60 -8.14
CA LEU A 683 -23.59 4.18 -7.88
C LEU A 683 -22.16 3.81 -8.21
N SER A 684 -21.39 3.49 -7.18
CA SER A 684 -20.05 2.91 -7.28
C SER A 684 -20.09 1.43 -6.91
N LEU A 685 -19.35 0.58 -7.63
CA LEU A 685 -19.28 -0.86 -7.43
C LEU A 685 -17.85 -1.37 -7.59
N THR A 686 -17.46 -2.31 -6.72
CA THR A 686 -16.31 -3.17 -6.96
C THR A 686 -16.72 -4.62 -6.75
N ALA A 687 -16.19 -5.52 -7.59
CA ALA A 687 -16.39 -6.96 -7.44
C ALA A 687 -15.13 -7.70 -7.87
N SER A 688 -14.85 -8.80 -7.19
CA SER A 688 -13.70 -9.64 -7.49
C SER A 688 -14.00 -11.12 -7.32
N TYR A 689 -13.30 -11.94 -8.10
CA TYR A 689 -13.24 -13.38 -7.94
C TYR A 689 -11.82 -13.86 -8.17
N THR A 690 -11.37 -14.78 -7.34
CA THR A 690 -10.05 -15.41 -7.42
C THR A 690 -10.17 -16.92 -7.26
N TYR A 691 -9.56 -17.65 -8.16
CA TYR A 691 -9.25 -19.06 -7.99
C TYR A 691 -7.73 -19.20 -7.87
N THR A 692 -7.23 -19.85 -6.82
CA THR A 692 -5.81 -20.06 -6.56
C THR A 692 -5.53 -21.53 -6.23
N ASP A 693 -4.83 -22.25 -7.08
CA ASP A 693 -4.28 -23.57 -6.79
C ASP A 693 -2.78 -23.46 -6.53
N SER A 694 -2.43 -23.19 -5.26
CA SER A 694 -1.05 -23.04 -4.81
C SER A 694 -0.61 -24.29 -4.08
N ARG A 695 0.52 -24.89 -4.51
CA ARG A 695 1.04 -26.16 -3.97
C ARG A 695 2.54 -26.13 -3.77
N ILE A 696 2.99 -26.86 -2.78
CA ILE A 696 4.39 -27.23 -2.61
C ILE A 696 4.62 -28.45 -3.50
N THR A 697 5.41 -28.30 -4.56
CA THR A 697 5.65 -29.35 -5.57
C THR A 697 6.91 -30.16 -5.28
N LYS A 698 7.83 -29.62 -4.45
CA LYS A 698 8.98 -30.33 -3.90
C LYS A 698 9.27 -29.87 -2.47
N ASP A 699 9.57 -30.80 -1.59
CA ASP A 699 9.92 -30.55 -0.19
C ASP A 699 10.98 -31.56 0.29
N SER A 700 11.35 -31.48 1.55
CA SER A 700 12.28 -32.43 2.17
C SER A 700 11.71 -33.85 2.18
N PRO A 701 12.54 -34.89 2.05
CA PRO A 701 12.09 -36.27 2.13
C PRO A 701 11.33 -36.54 3.42
N GLY A 702 10.12 -37.10 3.29
CA GLY A 702 9.23 -37.37 4.43
C GLY A 702 8.43 -36.16 4.92
N SER A 703 8.46 -35.02 4.24
CA SER A 703 7.61 -33.89 4.52
C SER A 703 6.13 -34.26 4.34
N LEU A 704 5.30 -33.67 5.20
CA LEU A 704 3.83 -33.76 5.10
C LEU A 704 3.23 -32.78 4.08
N LEU A 705 4.07 -31.91 3.48
CA LEU A 705 3.61 -30.76 2.71
C LEU A 705 3.75 -30.97 1.20
N GLU A 706 4.56 -31.93 0.71
CA GLU A 706 4.73 -32.19 -0.70
C GLU A 706 3.40 -32.60 -1.35
N ASP A 707 3.09 -32.02 -2.52
CA ASP A 707 1.85 -32.14 -3.28
C ASP A 707 0.59 -31.60 -2.58
N HIS A 708 0.76 -30.94 -1.44
CA HIS A 708 -0.34 -30.33 -0.71
C HIS A 708 -0.49 -28.83 -1.02
N GLN A 709 -1.71 -28.34 -0.80
CA GLN A 709 -1.99 -26.90 -0.87
C GLN A 709 -1.19 -26.15 0.18
N MET A 710 -0.69 -24.96 -0.16
CA MET A 710 0.03 -24.11 0.78
C MET A 710 -0.86 -23.74 1.97
N THR A 711 -0.26 -23.75 3.17
CA THR A 711 -0.96 -23.46 4.43
C THR A 711 -1.52 -22.03 4.42
N GLY A 712 -2.75 -21.88 4.94
CA GLY A 712 -3.37 -20.57 5.14
C GLY A 712 -3.89 -19.88 3.87
N VAL A 713 -3.92 -20.56 2.72
CA VAL A 713 -4.37 -19.99 1.45
C VAL A 713 -5.71 -20.61 1.02
N PRO A 714 -6.80 -19.84 0.87
CA PRO A 714 -8.05 -20.34 0.35
C PRO A 714 -7.97 -20.57 -1.16
N ARG A 715 -8.73 -21.55 -1.69
CA ARG A 715 -8.75 -21.84 -3.12
C ARG A 715 -9.62 -20.89 -3.90
N ASN A 716 -10.82 -20.61 -3.41
CA ASN A 716 -11.72 -19.65 -4.03
C ASN A 716 -11.95 -18.47 -3.08
N GLN A 717 -11.99 -17.29 -3.64
CA GLN A 717 -12.37 -16.07 -2.97
C GLN A 717 -13.30 -15.27 -3.88
N ALA A 718 -14.34 -14.69 -3.32
CA ALA A 718 -15.24 -13.80 -4.04
C ALA A 718 -15.62 -12.63 -3.15
N SER A 719 -15.65 -11.44 -3.70
CA SER A 719 -16.11 -10.26 -2.98
C SER A 719 -16.87 -9.30 -3.90
N ALA A 720 -17.80 -8.58 -3.31
CA ALA A 720 -18.47 -7.48 -3.97
C ALA A 720 -18.83 -6.41 -2.92
N TRP A 721 -18.65 -5.15 -3.28
CA TRP A 721 -19.07 -3.99 -2.50
C TRP A 721 -19.71 -2.97 -3.43
N GLY A 722 -20.83 -2.39 -3.00
CA GLY A 722 -21.51 -1.31 -3.72
C GLY A 722 -21.94 -0.20 -2.78
N THR A 723 -21.85 1.05 -3.25
CA THR A 723 -22.30 2.25 -2.54
C THR A 723 -23.21 3.07 -3.44
N TYR A 724 -24.39 3.43 -2.93
CA TYR A 724 -25.33 4.32 -3.58
C TYR A 724 -25.47 5.63 -2.81
N ARG A 725 -25.29 6.76 -3.49
CA ARG A 725 -25.41 8.11 -2.95
C ARG A 725 -26.68 8.76 -3.51
N PHE A 726 -27.55 9.24 -2.63
CA PHE A 726 -28.76 9.99 -3.01
C PHE A 726 -28.38 11.46 -3.22
N LEU A 727 -28.22 11.88 -4.48
CA LEU A 727 -27.79 13.24 -4.83
C LEU A 727 -28.94 14.24 -4.88
N ASP A 728 -30.19 13.75 -4.94
CA ASP A 728 -31.40 14.55 -5.03
C ASP A 728 -32.59 13.95 -4.26
N GLY A 729 -33.73 14.64 -4.28
CA GLY A 729 -34.97 14.20 -3.65
C GLY A 729 -34.97 14.25 -2.13
N TYR A 730 -35.93 13.53 -1.51
CA TYR A 730 -36.15 13.49 -0.04
C TYR A 730 -34.97 12.84 0.72
N LEU A 731 -34.21 11.98 0.06
CA LEU A 731 -33.10 11.26 0.65
C LEU A 731 -31.75 11.90 0.28
N LYS A 732 -31.76 13.12 -0.29
CA LYS A 732 -30.51 13.82 -0.63
C LYS A 732 -29.56 13.85 0.56
N GLY A 733 -28.30 13.48 0.32
CA GLY A 733 -27.27 13.37 1.34
C GLY A 733 -27.19 11.97 1.97
N LEU A 734 -28.18 11.10 1.82
CA LEU A 734 -28.09 9.72 2.28
C LEU A 734 -27.13 8.93 1.39
N ARG A 735 -26.27 8.16 2.02
CA ARG A 735 -25.37 7.19 1.41
C ARG A 735 -25.61 5.81 2.04
N VAL A 736 -25.82 4.80 1.21
CA VAL A 736 -25.97 3.42 1.67
C VAL A 736 -25.03 2.52 0.91
N GLY A 737 -24.39 1.63 1.61
CA GLY A 737 -23.44 0.68 1.01
C GLY A 737 -23.55 -0.69 1.65
N GLY A 738 -23.06 -1.69 0.93
CA GLY A 738 -22.99 -3.04 1.45
C GLY A 738 -22.05 -3.90 0.65
N GLY A 739 -21.50 -4.90 1.31
CA GLY A 739 -20.56 -5.82 0.73
C GLY A 739 -20.70 -7.23 1.24
N VAL A 740 -20.16 -8.15 0.44
CA VAL A 740 -20.03 -9.54 0.80
C VAL A 740 -18.61 -10.00 0.47
N ARG A 741 -18.03 -10.76 1.40
CA ARG A 741 -16.72 -11.40 1.23
C ARG A 741 -16.87 -12.89 1.52
N HIS A 742 -16.47 -13.72 0.57
CA HIS A 742 -16.47 -15.17 0.71
C HIS A 742 -15.06 -15.71 0.43
N PHE A 743 -14.63 -16.64 1.24
CA PHE A 743 -13.43 -17.43 0.99
C PHE A 743 -13.63 -18.87 1.44
N ASP A 744 -13.10 -19.78 0.63
CA ASP A 744 -13.07 -21.20 0.93
C ASP A 744 -12.24 -21.48 2.18
N SER A 745 -12.35 -22.68 2.69
CA SER A 745 -11.54 -23.16 3.80
C SER A 745 -10.04 -23.03 3.52
N THR A 746 -9.30 -22.65 4.56
CA THR A 746 -7.84 -22.74 4.58
C THR A 746 -7.40 -24.00 5.30
N PHE A 747 -6.17 -24.43 5.04
CA PHE A 747 -5.65 -25.68 5.58
C PHE A 747 -4.36 -25.45 6.35
N ALA A 748 -4.16 -26.28 7.41
CA ALA A 748 -2.87 -26.48 8.02
C ALA A 748 -2.63 -27.99 8.17
N TYR A 749 -1.37 -28.40 8.08
CA TYR A 749 -1.00 -29.80 8.16
C TYR A 749 -0.26 -30.07 9.46
N THR A 750 -0.66 -31.11 10.14
CA THR A 750 -0.06 -31.58 11.39
C THR A 750 0.23 -33.08 11.26
N PRO A 751 1.13 -33.62 12.09
CA PRO A 751 1.33 -35.07 12.13
C PRO A 751 0.03 -35.83 12.31
N ALA A 752 -0.16 -36.93 11.56
CA ALA A 752 -1.38 -37.73 11.63
C ALA A 752 -1.62 -38.32 13.05
N THR A 753 -0.56 -38.46 13.82
CA THR A 753 -0.63 -38.85 15.24
C THR A 753 -1.23 -37.78 16.14
N LEU A 754 -1.34 -36.54 15.66
CA LEU A 754 -1.98 -35.45 16.39
C LEU A 754 -3.38 -35.17 15.80
N TYR A 755 -3.49 -34.52 14.63
CA TYR A 755 -4.78 -34.17 14.00
C TYR A 755 -4.79 -34.38 12.48
N GLY A 756 -3.64 -34.60 11.83
CA GLY A 756 -3.53 -34.67 10.37
C GLY A 756 -3.84 -33.31 9.72
N LYS A 757 -4.75 -33.27 8.78
CA LYS A 757 -5.19 -32.04 8.10
C LYS A 757 -6.22 -31.28 8.94
N LEU A 758 -5.94 -30.01 9.24
CA LEU A 758 -6.88 -29.06 9.81
C LEU A 758 -7.57 -28.31 8.68
N ASP A 759 -8.88 -28.14 8.75
CA ASP A 759 -9.73 -27.48 7.74
C ASP A 759 -10.63 -26.46 8.44
N THR A 760 -10.50 -25.17 8.09
CA THR A 760 -11.20 -24.08 8.81
C THR A 760 -12.67 -23.93 8.42
N GLY A 761 -13.09 -24.59 7.33
CA GLY A 761 -14.42 -24.39 6.75
C GLY A 761 -14.54 -23.09 5.95
N ASP A 762 -15.60 -23.00 5.16
CA ASP A 762 -15.87 -21.84 4.30
C ASP A 762 -16.46 -20.69 5.11
N VAL A 763 -16.10 -19.48 4.74
CA VAL A 763 -16.53 -18.26 5.44
C VAL A 763 -17.17 -17.29 4.46
N THR A 764 -18.34 -16.77 4.87
CA THR A 764 -19.01 -15.65 4.18
C THR A 764 -19.32 -14.56 5.19
N LEU A 765 -18.81 -13.37 4.94
CA LEU A 765 -19.01 -12.17 5.76
C LEU A 765 -19.83 -11.16 4.98
N VAL A 766 -20.67 -10.42 5.70
CA VAL A 766 -21.49 -9.34 5.14
C VAL A 766 -21.14 -8.05 5.86
N ASP A 767 -20.88 -6.99 5.09
CA ASP A 767 -20.54 -5.67 5.60
C ASP A 767 -21.58 -4.66 5.13
N ALA A 768 -21.81 -3.55 5.87
CA ALA A 768 -22.80 -2.54 5.53
C ALA A 768 -22.35 -1.14 5.94
N LEU A 769 -22.84 -0.14 5.21
CA LEU A 769 -22.66 1.30 5.46
C LEU A 769 -23.99 2.01 5.41
N VAL A 770 -24.24 2.90 6.35
CA VAL A 770 -25.24 3.96 6.25
C VAL A 770 -24.59 5.27 6.65
N GLY A 771 -24.56 6.24 5.74
CA GLY A 771 -24.01 7.57 5.96
C GLY A 771 -25.01 8.65 5.56
N TYR A 772 -24.86 9.83 6.14
CA TYR A 772 -25.66 10.99 5.80
C TYR A 772 -24.81 12.26 5.79
N GLN A 773 -24.85 12.97 4.67
CA GLN A 773 -24.28 14.32 4.53
C GLN A 773 -25.29 15.33 5.04
N LEU A 774 -25.06 15.91 6.23
CA LEU A 774 -25.97 16.84 6.87
C LEU A 774 -25.97 18.21 6.15
N ASP A 775 -24.79 18.70 5.79
CA ASP A 775 -24.58 19.94 5.04
C ASP A 775 -23.23 19.87 4.28
N GLU A 776 -22.72 20.99 3.78
CA GLU A 776 -21.45 21.04 3.03
C GLU A 776 -20.22 20.64 3.88
N HIS A 777 -20.34 20.73 5.20
CA HIS A 777 -19.23 20.50 6.15
C HIS A 777 -19.39 19.22 6.96
N TRP A 778 -20.60 18.88 7.38
CA TRP A 778 -20.85 17.82 8.33
C TRP A 778 -21.40 16.55 7.68
N SER A 779 -20.76 15.44 7.97
CA SER A 779 -21.27 14.11 7.65
C SER A 779 -21.23 13.20 8.87
N ALA A 780 -22.12 12.22 8.89
CA ALA A 780 -22.14 11.17 9.89
C ALA A 780 -22.38 9.83 9.22
N GLU A 781 -21.73 8.77 9.71
CA GLU A 781 -21.89 7.43 9.15
C GLU A 781 -21.77 6.34 10.21
N VAL A 782 -22.38 5.21 9.91
CA VAL A 782 -22.26 3.97 10.68
C VAL A 782 -21.87 2.86 9.70
N ASN A 783 -20.80 2.20 10.03
CA ASN A 783 -20.29 1.02 9.33
C ASN A 783 -20.42 -0.22 10.21
N ALA A 784 -20.79 -1.34 9.60
CA ALA A 784 -20.82 -2.64 10.22
C ALA A 784 -19.97 -3.62 9.42
N LYS A 785 -18.97 -4.22 10.05
CA LYS A 785 -18.21 -5.35 9.51
C LYS A 785 -18.71 -6.62 10.14
N ASN A 786 -18.74 -7.73 9.39
CA ASN A 786 -19.34 -8.99 9.83
C ASN A 786 -20.73 -8.77 10.44
N LEU A 787 -21.61 -8.07 9.72
CA LEU A 787 -22.94 -7.64 10.18
C LEU A 787 -23.75 -8.78 10.80
N LEU A 788 -23.62 -9.99 10.26
CA LEU A 788 -24.35 -11.18 10.71
C LEU A 788 -23.73 -11.87 11.93
N ASP A 789 -22.62 -11.32 12.45
CA ASP A 789 -21.89 -11.86 13.60
C ASP A 789 -21.47 -13.33 13.43
N LYS A 790 -20.98 -13.65 12.23
CA LYS A 790 -20.50 -14.99 11.91
C LYS A 790 -19.26 -15.29 12.75
N GLU A 791 -19.35 -16.33 13.58
CA GLU A 791 -18.22 -16.87 14.31
C GLU A 791 -17.49 -17.89 13.43
N TYR A 792 -16.15 -17.78 13.33
CA TYR A 792 -15.32 -18.63 12.46
C TYR A 792 -13.87 -18.63 12.91
N VAL A 793 -13.12 -19.66 12.49
CA VAL A 793 -11.67 -19.69 12.58
C VAL A 793 -11.11 -19.16 11.26
N ALA A 794 -10.39 -18.05 11.31
CA ALA A 794 -9.85 -17.38 10.11
C ALA A 794 -8.63 -18.11 9.52
N GLY A 795 -7.92 -18.86 10.31
CA GLY A 795 -6.78 -19.66 9.87
C GLY A 795 -6.13 -20.45 11.01
N CYS A 796 -5.34 -21.46 10.63
CA CYS A 796 -4.46 -22.16 11.54
C CYS A 796 -3.06 -22.24 10.92
N ASN A 797 -2.02 -22.02 11.74
CA ASN A 797 -0.63 -22.25 11.34
C ASN A 797 -0.17 -23.68 11.65
N ASN A 798 -0.66 -24.21 12.76
CA ASN A 798 -0.38 -25.57 13.23
C ASN A 798 -1.41 -25.99 14.30
N ALA A 799 -1.20 -27.14 14.94
CA ALA A 799 -2.11 -27.68 15.96
C ALA A 799 -2.29 -26.81 17.21
N GLY A 800 -1.33 -26.01 17.56
CA GLY A 800 -1.36 -25.11 18.73
C GLY A 800 -1.81 -23.69 18.41
N ARG A 801 -2.01 -23.35 17.13
CA ARG A 801 -2.21 -21.97 16.69
C ARG A 801 -3.26 -21.86 15.61
N CYS A 802 -4.51 -21.82 16.02
CA CYS A 802 -5.66 -21.39 15.23
C CYS A 802 -6.10 -20.01 15.72
N TYR A 803 -6.57 -19.19 14.83
CA TYR A 803 -6.95 -17.78 15.12
C TYR A 803 -8.44 -17.61 14.87
N TRP A 804 -9.14 -17.05 15.86
CA TRP A 804 -10.51 -16.61 15.66
C TRP A 804 -10.57 -15.48 14.63
N GLY A 805 -11.62 -15.45 13.85
CA GLY A 805 -11.93 -14.34 12.95
C GLY A 805 -12.57 -13.17 13.70
N GLU A 806 -12.54 -12.02 13.07
CA GLU A 806 -13.17 -10.81 13.59
C GLU A 806 -14.66 -10.99 13.77
N GLU A 807 -15.17 -10.63 14.96
CA GLU A 807 -16.60 -10.58 15.25
C GLU A 807 -17.26 -9.35 14.64
N ARG A 808 -18.59 -9.21 14.81
CA ARG A 808 -19.28 -8.02 14.35
C ARG A 808 -18.73 -6.76 14.99
N THR A 809 -18.20 -5.86 14.15
CA THR A 809 -17.70 -4.56 14.57
C THR A 809 -18.60 -3.47 14.02
N LEU A 810 -19.08 -2.57 14.90
CA LEU A 810 -19.86 -1.39 14.57
C LEU A 810 -19.03 -0.16 14.85
N LEU A 811 -18.87 0.71 13.84
CA LEU A 811 -18.15 1.97 13.94
C LEU A 811 -19.07 3.11 13.51
N GLY A 812 -19.22 4.11 14.36
CA GLY A 812 -19.91 5.35 14.05
C GLY A 812 -18.90 6.49 13.94
N SER A 813 -18.94 7.28 12.87
CA SER A 813 -18.08 8.45 12.71
C SER A 813 -18.86 9.71 12.40
N VAL A 814 -18.32 10.84 12.86
CA VAL A 814 -18.77 12.19 12.52
C VAL A 814 -17.59 12.95 11.98
N THR A 815 -17.73 13.47 10.78
CA THR A 815 -16.67 14.19 10.07
C THR A 815 -17.07 15.63 9.79
N PHE A 816 -16.16 16.55 10.08
CA PHE A 816 -16.26 17.96 9.70
C PHE A 816 -15.20 18.28 8.65
N ARG A 817 -15.62 18.86 7.51
CA ARG A 817 -14.73 19.25 6.41
C ARG A 817 -14.90 20.74 6.09
N TRP A 818 -13.80 21.44 5.72
CA TRP A 818 -13.81 22.85 5.29
C TRP A 818 -12.80 23.11 4.17
#